data_4f8c3e274b8637303c18285c68ce6bda
#
_entry.id   4f8c3e274b8637303c18285c68ce6bda
#
_cell.length_a   1.000
_cell.length_b   1.000
_cell.length_c   1.000
_cell.angle_alpha   90.00
_cell.angle_beta   90.00
_cell.angle_gamma   90.00
#
_symmetry.space_group_name_H-M   'P 1'
#
loop_
_entity.id
_entity.type
_entity.pdbx_description
1 polymer ?
#
loop_
_entity_poly.entity_id
_entity_poly.type
_entity_poly.pdbx_seq_one_letter_code
_entity_poly.pdbx_strand_id
1 'polypeptide(L)'
;MQIISDCGNEKVSLCIPKEPVKAEASGHQIEDLSQFVSLVQKDIEAGVKLFDTPTFRDGLLAKDAQKQAIYDGLRASAGRKNALDNFLVSIGKKKPVTIAVEQVYRQYDACREAFQDEISITKNTWGYEEFQICSDASFLRIENAHITTEEFVGDRFVCKYEIDPEQMVMGKNYARIEIKNTRQTIKISVVAVKPGVQHEKAQKNRREQRTLCQMLKRHLAFCMNRLPLQDYLQEMDQLLQGSGLEKNSTRLQLYRIHLAIMEHQAEVVTKGLNSLEEQAEELRKEHPERYAGFCYLKGIWTDDESVKEECIRQIRDCYEETGQDAQVLWCLLYLDPELQSEKKKFTTILEQLTDGCYSPIFYLEICQILNDTPKYLTELSEVIVQALHWGCKNHFIEKETALRYVYLAGRLRQYSAGVLEDMTLLYERYPEDEILTVICKMLMRGQITTKDAFVWYERGVNHNLKITELYEYYMYSIDEKETMAFTHSVLLYFLYDNHLTVDKKAMLYAYVVRQKDKDPETYESYRTLMQNFTWKQLREGRISTNLGVLYNEFVTEEVLDKEMAVQLAGFLLQYEITCDNPNMVGVYVSHPELSEEHFAPFVKGKAVITCATSRAKLFLIDREYHRYADDSWYRLKPLLEMDGMKEVCYRFDKQNRALLLALGEQASKQVVDTAETVELRAQLLACEGLRENYRHALELKQMQYFYQRGERGRLEEALEQLDWTTVEAGERGRMIEYCAWCECFAKAMEGILQFGFEGIPIKRLQTISEQAFQDASAVPDERMLCLAWKLFTENAYSEPVLKYLMRFFSGTVAELVCLWQAAGDLSRESLEERLLAQSIFSGEVVPEVFTVFAQYKEHAGNKQIIRAFKKWMAYEYLLRGRELPEELFADYFVDVQKKEDMPCLLAVLKHMSGKAELSEEEAKFADYHVGKLYDQKMIFAFYRNFYGKISLPEHVLDQVYVEYIANPDHDVALHYRIYVGADKGKYAEVKMHNVFAGIHVREFVLFEDERLLYYRTL
;
A
#
# COMPACT_ATOMS: atom_id res chain seq x y z
N MET A 1 21.29 -40.37 38.17
CA MET A 1 20.02 -39.67 37.90
C MET A 1 19.03 -39.76 39.07
N GLN A 2 18.72 -40.94 39.62
CA GLN A 2 17.81 -41.03 40.78
C GLN A 2 18.26 -40.32 42.05
N ILE A 3 19.57 -40.18 42.28
CA ILE A 3 20.12 -39.51 43.47
C ILE A 3 19.92 -37.99 43.45
N ILE A 4 19.74 -37.38 42.24
CA ILE A 4 19.59 -35.92 42.07
C ILE A 4 18.10 -35.54 42.14
N SER A 5 17.19 -36.40 41.75
CA SER A 5 15.76 -36.18 41.86
C SER A 5 15.26 -36.12 43.30
N ASP A 6 15.96 -36.85 44.20
CA ASP A 6 15.59 -36.87 45.63
C ASP A 6 16.13 -35.66 46.43
N CYS A 7 17.00 -34.82 45.83
CA CYS A 7 17.54 -33.63 46.44
C CYS A 7 16.68 -32.36 46.22
N GLY A 8 15.58 -32.45 45.50
CA GLY A 8 14.61 -31.36 45.35
C GLY A 8 15.12 -30.15 44.57
N ASN A 9 16.21 -30.23 43.81
CA ASN A 9 16.76 -29.15 43.00
C ASN A 9 16.18 -29.23 41.58
N GLU A 10 15.14 -28.44 41.31
CA GLU A 10 14.81 -28.04 39.93
C GLU A 10 16.03 -27.30 39.35
N LYS A 11 16.36 -27.57 38.11
CA LYS A 11 17.44 -26.89 37.39
C LYS A 11 17.09 -25.40 37.28
N VAL A 12 17.74 -24.56 38.12
CA VAL A 12 17.69 -23.14 37.96
C VAL A 12 18.80 -22.79 36.93
N SER A 13 18.39 -22.52 35.69
CA SER A 13 19.31 -21.98 34.68
C SER A 13 19.60 -20.52 35.01
N LEU A 14 20.87 -20.13 35.00
CA LEU A 14 21.24 -18.72 35.09
C LEU A 14 20.48 -17.93 34.00
N CYS A 15 19.76 -16.90 34.41
CA CYS A 15 19.17 -15.95 33.45
C CYS A 15 20.32 -15.16 32.80
N ILE A 16 20.79 -15.65 31.70
CA ILE A 16 21.44 -14.79 30.71
C ILE A 16 20.35 -13.86 30.20
N PRO A 17 20.53 -12.52 30.18
CA PRO A 17 19.56 -11.62 29.58
C PRO A 17 19.24 -12.15 28.18
N LYS A 18 17.98 -12.51 27.93
CA LYS A 18 17.60 -12.99 26.60
C LYS A 18 17.85 -11.86 25.64
N GLU A 19 18.66 -12.10 24.63
CA GLU A 19 18.68 -11.31 23.42
C GLU A 19 17.24 -11.01 22.97
N PRO A 20 16.98 -9.87 22.29
CA PRO A 20 15.62 -9.50 21.86
C PRO A 20 14.94 -10.69 21.19
N VAL A 21 13.69 -10.93 21.58
CA VAL A 21 12.90 -12.07 21.14
C VAL A 21 12.96 -12.18 19.62
N LYS A 22 13.61 -13.21 19.12
CA LYS A 22 13.71 -13.49 17.69
C LYS A 22 12.36 -14.02 17.23
N ALA A 23 11.81 -13.43 16.18
CA ALA A 23 10.56 -13.87 15.61
C ALA A 23 10.73 -15.23 14.94
N GLU A 24 10.02 -16.25 15.39
CA GLU A 24 10.04 -17.59 14.80
C GLU A 24 8.87 -17.75 13.82
N ALA A 25 9.19 -17.95 12.55
CA ALA A 25 8.22 -18.46 11.57
C ALA A 25 8.74 -19.78 11.03
N SER A 26 8.00 -20.85 11.21
CA SER A 26 8.25 -22.17 10.61
C SER A 26 9.71 -22.65 10.69
N GLY A 27 10.35 -22.53 11.85
CA GLY A 27 11.70 -23.05 12.10
C GLY A 27 12.86 -22.18 11.59
N HIS A 28 12.61 -20.98 11.09
CA HIS A 28 13.65 -20.02 10.70
C HIS A 28 13.64 -18.85 11.69
N GLN A 29 14.80 -18.62 12.33
CA GLN A 29 15.03 -17.38 13.13
C GLN A 29 15.24 -16.22 12.17
N ILE A 30 14.32 -15.23 12.17
CA ILE A 30 14.42 -14.02 11.37
C ILE A 30 14.87 -12.87 12.25
N GLU A 31 16.03 -12.30 11.93
CA GLU A 31 16.71 -11.27 12.74
C GLU A 31 16.51 -9.85 12.20
N ASP A 32 16.26 -9.72 10.89
CA ASP A 32 16.09 -8.44 10.24
C ASP A 32 15.04 -8.43 9.10
N LEU A 33 14.67 -7.23 8.66
CA LEU A 33 13.74 -7.03 7.56
C LEU A 33 14.22 -7.59 6.21
N SER A 34 15.52 -7.76 5.99
CA SER A 34 16.05 -8.29 4.73
C SER A 34 15.82 -9.80 4.66
N GLN A 35 15.99 -10.49 5.77
CA GLN A 35 15.64 -11.90 5.90
C GLN A 35 14.13 -12.12 5.77
N PHE A 36 13.33 -11.21 6.35
CA PHE A 36 11.89 -11.23 6.18
C PHE A 36 11.46 -11.08 4.72
N VAL A 37 12.03 -10.13 3.99
CA VAL A 37 11.79 -9.95 2.54
C VAL A 37 12.14 -11.24 1.77
N SER A 38 13.26 -11.88 2.10
CA SER A 38 13.68 -13.13 1.48
C SER A 38 12.72 -14.30 1.77
N LEU A 39 12.13 -14.33 2.98
CA LEU A 39 11.09 -15.29 3.34
C LEU A 39 9.83 -15.05 2.49
N VAL A 40 9.32 -13.81 2.46
CA VAL A 40 8.12 -13.45 1.68
C VAL A 40 8.28 -13.77 0.20
N GLN A 41 9.47 -13.55 -0.34
CA GLN A 41 9.77 -13.86 -1.74
C GLN A 41 9.70 -15.35 -2.05
N LYS A 42 10.03 -16.20 -1.09
CA LYS A 42 9.98 -17.66 -1.24
C LYS A 42 8.60 -18.24 -0.91
N ASP A 43 7.98 -17.73 0.15
CA ASP A 43 6.71 -18.20 0.69
C ASP A 43 5.93 -17.02 1.30
N ILE A 44 4.97 -16.53 0.55
CA ILE A 44 4.15 -15.39 0.97
C ILE A 44 3.25 -15.74 2.17
N GLU A 45 2.78 -17.00 2.26
CA GLU A 45 1.91 -17.44 3.36
C GLU A 45 2.68 -17.47 4.70
N ALA A 46 3.93 -17.94 4.68
CA ALA A 46 4.80 -17.88 5.85
C ALA A 46 5.08 -16.41 6.22
N GLY A 47 5.29 -15.55 5.24
CA GLY A 47 5.44 -14.11 5.44
C GLY A 47 4.21 -13.45 6.08
N VAL A 48 3.01 -13.77 5.62
CA VAL A 48 1.75 -13.27 6.19
C VAL A 48 1.56 -13.73 7.64
N LYS A 49 1.84 -15.00 7.92
CA LYS A 49 1.76 -15.53 9.29
C LYS A 49 2.67 -14.76 10.24
N LEU A 50 3.90 -14.49 9.84
CA LEU A 50 4.83 -13.72 10.66
C LEU A 50 4.41 -12.24 10.76
N PHE A 51 3.95 -11.64 9.66
CA PHE A 51 3.45 -10.27 9.61
C PHE A 51 2.30 -10.01 10.59
N ASP A 52 1.44 -11.01 10.82
CA ASP A 52 0.30 -10.90 11.74
C ASP A 52 0.69 -11.12 13.22
N THR A 53 1.93 -11.51 13.52
CA THR A 53 2.37 -11.72 14.89
C THR A 53 2.71 -10.41 15.61
N PRO A 54 2.46 -10.30 16.92
CA PRO A 54 2.93 -9.14 17.72
C PRO A 54 4.45 -8.99 17.67
N THR A 55 5.18 -10.09 17.57
CA THR A 55 6.65 -10.11 17.50
C THR A 55 7.20 -9.43 16.24
N PHE A 56 6.44 -9.35 15.16
CA PHE A 56 6.84 -8.63 13.96
C PHE A 56 6.95 -7.12 14.25
N ARG A 57 5.93 -6.53 14.88
CA ARG A 57 5.90 -5.12 15.23
C ARG A 57 6.93 -4.76 16.29
N ASP A 58 6.90 -5.52 17.40
CA ASP A 58 7.66 -5.18 18.62
C ASP A 58 9.08 -5.71 18.58
N GLY A 59 9.40 -6.66 17.67
CA GLY A 59 10.75 -7.18 17.42
C GLY A 59 11.40 -6.54 16.18
N LEU A 60 10.93 -6.90 14.98
CA LEU A 60 11.57 -6.47 13.73
C LEU A 60 11.45 -4.97 13.44
N LEU A 61 10.38 -4.30 13.92
CA LEU A 61 10.14 -2.87 13.73
C LEU A 61 10.43 -2.03 14.99
N ALA A 62 10.90 -2.64 16.08
CA ALA A 62 11.08 -1.99 17.39
C ALA A 62 11.86 -0.67 17.36
N LYS A 63 12.81 -0.53 16.42
CA LYS A 63 13.71 0.64 16.32
C LYS A 63 13.22 1.72 15.34
N ASP A 64 12.07 1.53 14.67
CA ASP A 64 11.61 2.43 13.61
C ASP A 64 10.13 2.76 13.75
N ALA A 65 9.84 3.84 14.48
CA ALA A 65 8.49 4.32 14.74
C ALA A 65 7.71 4.65 13.45
N GLN A 66 8.39 5.06 12.36
CA GLN A 66 7.73 5.33 11.09
C GLN A 66 7.22 4.05 10.44
N LYS A 67 8.04 2.99 10.43
CA LYS A 67 7.64 1.69 9.91
C LYS A 67 6.55 1.05 10.77
N GLN A 68 6.60 1.22 12.10
CA GLN A 68 5.52 0.78 12.98
C GLN A 68 4.19 1.46 12.64
N ALA A 69 4.18 2.78 12.44
CA ALA A 69 2.98 3.51 12.08
C ALA A 69 2.39 3.07 10.72
N ILE A 70 3.24 2.82 9.72
CA ILE A 70 2.83 2.27 8.42
C ILE A 70 2.25 0.85 8.60
N TYR A 71 2.91 0.01 9.37
CA TYR A 71 2.45 -1.34 9.69
C TYR A 71 1.07 -1.33 10.37
N ASP A 72 0.92 -0.53 11.43
CA ASP A 72 -0.32 -0.42 12.20
C ASP A 72 -1.51 -0.02 11.30
N GLY A 73 -1.31 0.96 10.41
CA GLY A 73 -2.33 1.42 9.48
C GLY A 73 -2.67 0.40 8.39
N LEU A 74 -1.67 -0.26 7.81
CA LEU A 74 -1.87 -1.26 6.76
C LEU A 74 -2.41 -2.59 7.31
N ARG A 75 -2.14 -2.92 8.57
CA ARG A 75 -2.73 -4.09 9.23
C ARG A 75 -4.27 -4.03 9.30
N ALA A 76 -4.87 -2.85 9.29
CA ALA A 76 -6.31 -2.67 9.23
C ALA A 76 -6.90 -2.81 7.81
N SER A 77 -6.08 -3.06 6.78
CA SER A 77 -6.50 -3.28 5.40
C SER A 77 -7.26 -4.60 5.24
N ALA A 78 -8.22 -4.63 4.33
CA ALA A 78 -8.74 -5.88 3.79
C ALA A 78 -7.65 -6.62 3.01
N GLY A 79 -7.67 -7.96 3.01
CA GLY A 79 -6.68 -8.76 2.28
C GLY A 79 -5.27 -8.76 2.90
N ARG A 80 -4.91 -9.84 3.61
CA ARG A 80 -3.61 -9.92 4.33
C ARG A 80 -2.40 -9.90 3.41
N LYS A 81 -2.48 -10.56 2.26
CA LYS A 81 -1.42 -10.59 1.25
C LYS A 81 -1.21 -9.19 0.66
N ASN A 82 -2.30 -8.47 0.35
CA ASN A 82 -2.25 -7.09 -0.14
C ASN A 82 -1.66 -6.14 0.91
N ALA A 83 -2.06 -6.28 2.19
CA ALA A 83 -1.51 -5.48 3.29
C ALA A 83 0.00 -5.66 3.43
N LEU A 84 0.49 -6.91 3.38
CA LEU A 84 1.91 -7.23 3.43
C LEU A 84 2.66 -6.65 2.22
N ASP A 85 2.12 -6.82 1.01
CA ASP A 85 2.74 -6.32 -0.21
C ASP A 85 2.85 -4.78 -0.19
N ASN A 86 1.76 -4.10 0.15
CA ASN A 86 1.72 -2.65 0.29
C ASN A 86 2.66 -2.15 1.40
N PHE A 87 2.81 -2.89 2.50
CA PHE A 87 3.79 -2.57 3.53
C PHE A 87 5.22 -2.58 2.99
N LEU A 88 5.61 -3.65 2.28
CA LEU A 88 6.94 -3.77 1.69
C LEU A 88 7.23 -2.70 0.63
N VAL A 89 6.23 -2.32 -0.15
CA VAL A 89 6.31 -1.19 -1.10
C VAL A 89 6.49 0.13 -0.37
N SER A 90 5.68 0.39 0.66
CA SER A 90 5.69 1.65 1.41
C SER A 90 6.99 1.89 2.20
N ILE A 91 7.64 0.81 2.67
CA ILE A 91 8.96 0.92 3.33
C ILE A 91 10.14 0.87 2.34
N GLY A 92 9.87 0.88 1.03
CA GLY A 92 10.89 0.91 -0.03
C GLY A 92 11.70 -0.39 -0.19
N LYS A 93 11.21 -1.52 0.31
CA LYS A 93 11.89 -2.82 0.21
C LYS A 93 11.61 -3.57 -1.08
N LYS A 94 10.57 -3.16 -1.82
CA LYS A 94 10.26 -3.66 -3.17
C LYS A 94 9.56 -2.59 -4.01
N LYS A 95 9.51 -2.80 -5.32
CA LYS A 95 8.68 -2.00 -6.24
C LYS A 95 7.26 -2.59 -6.29
N PRO A 96 6.24 -1.76 -6.56
CA PRO A 96 4.89 -2.27 -6.80
C PRO A 96 4.85 -3.20 -8.01
N VAL A 97 3.98 -4.19 -7.96
CA VAL A 97 3.76 -5.10 -9.08
C VAL A 97 2.99 -4.36 -10.17
N THR A 98 3.55 -4.36 -11.37
CA THR A 98 2.90 -3.89 -12.59
C THR A 98 2.96 -4.97 -13.65
N ILE A 99 1.97 -4.96 -14.54
CA ILE A 99 1.92 -5.90 -15.65
C ILE A 99 2.05 -5.20 -16.99
N ALA A 100 2.50 -5.95 -17.99
CA ALA A 100 2.56 -5.51 -19.37
C ALA A 100 2.00 -6.59 -20.29
N VAL A 101 1.54 -6.19 -21.47
CA VAL A 101 1.08 -7.06 -22.53
C VAL A 101 1.87 -6.80 -23.80
N GLU A 102 2.14 -7.85 -24.59
CA GLU A 102 2.95 -7.73 -25.79
C GLU A 102 2.24 -6.94 -26.92
N GLN A 103 0.92 -7.08 -27.03
CA GLN A 103 0.13 -6.48 -28.08
C GLN A 103 -1.14 -5.85 -27.53
N VAL A 104 -1.32 -4.56 -27.80
CA VAL A 104 -2.50 -3.77 -27.41
C VAL A 104 -3.57 -3.67 -28.50
N TYR A 105 -3.31 -4.26 -29.68
CA TYR A 105 -4.22 -4.30 -30.80
C TYR A 105 -4.22 -5.69 -31.45
N ARG A 106 -5.42 -6.22 -31.68
CA ARG A 106 -5.65 -7.52 -32.32
C ARG A 106 -6.66 -7.39 -33.43
N GLN A 107 -6.44 -8.01 -34.57
CA GLN A 107 -7.39 -8.02 -35.68
C GLN A 107 -7.58 -9.44 -36.21
N TYR A 108 -8.83 -9.82 -36.41
CA TYR A 108 -9.25 -11.10 -36.92
C TYR A 108 -10.10 -10.89 -38.16
N ASP A 109 -9.64 -11.37 -39.29
CA ASP A 109 -10.34 -11.28 -40.55
C ASP A 109 -11.11 -12.59 -40.84
N ALA A 110 -12.35 -12.47 -41.29
CA ALA A 110 -13.19 -13.59 -41.68
C ALA A 110 -13.54 -14.61 -40.56
N CYS A 111 -14.01 -14.14 -39.42
CA CYS A 111 -14.50 -14.98 -38.33
C CYS A 111 -15.78 -15.70 -38.71
N ARG A 112 -15.73 -17.02 -38.98
CA ARG A 112 -16.88 -17.85 -39.37
C ARG A 112 -17.31 -18.82 -38.28
N GLU A 113 -16.39 -19.32 -37.50
CA GLU A 113 -16.58 -20.26 -36.40
C GLU A 113 -15.98 -19.68 -35.11
N ALA A 114 -16.44 -20.15 -33.95
CA ALA A 114 -15.90 -19.77 -32.67
C ALA A 114 -14.44 -20.29 -32.55
N PHE A 115 -13.54 -19.46 -32.05
CA PHE A 115 -12.14 -19.83 -31.84
C PHE A 115 -11.58 -19.15 -30.60
N GLN A 116 -10.55 -19.76 -30.04
CA GLN A 116 -9.83 -19.25 -28.88
C GLN A 116 -8.50 -18.63 -29.32
N ASP A 117 -8.13 -17.54 -28.61
CA ASP A 117 -6.81 -16.94 -28.70
C ASP A 117 -6.34 -16.57 -27.28
N GLU A 118 -5.10 -16.17 -27.16
CA GLU A 118 -4.49 -15.94 -25.85
C GLU A 118 -3.72 -14.61 -25.78
N ILE A 119 -3.71 -14.02 -24.60
CA ILE A 119 -2.93 -12.83 -24.27
C ILE A 119 -1.86 -13.22 -23.27
N SER A 120 -0.61 -12.95 -23.62
CA SER A 120 0.51 -13.08 -22.71
C SER A 120 0.64 -11.83 -21.85
N ILE A 121 0.50 -12.00 -20.53
CA ILE A 121 0.64 -10.96 -19.54
C ILE A 121 1.95 -11.22 -18.77
N THR A 122 2.80 -10.22 -18.67
CA THR A 122 4.06 -10.31 -17.91
C THR A 122 4.07 -9.36 -16.74
N LYS A 123 4.62 -9.79 -15.59
CA LYS A 123 4.81 -8.95 -14.40
C LYS A 123 6.26 -8.49 -14.25
N ASN A 124 6.46 -7.30 -13.73
CA ASN A 124 7.78 -6.67 -13.60
C ASN A 124 8.59 -7.18 -12.40
N THR A 125 7.92 -7.67 -11.35
CA THR A 125 8.56 -8.10 -10.10
C THR A 125 7.71 -9.12 -9.34
N TRP A 126 8.27 -9.69 -8.29
CA TRP A 126 7.55 -10.57 -7.35
C TRP A 126 6.61 -9.78 -6.45
N GLY A 127 5.62 -10.46 -5.87
CA GLY A 127 4.67 -9.90 -4.92
C GLY A 127 3.24 -10.32 -5.22
N TYR A 128 2.30 -9.88 -4.39
CA TYR A 128 0.88 -10.20 -4.51
C TYR A 128 0.11 -9.01 -5.06
N GLU A 129 -0.64 -9.23 -6.12
CA GLU A 129 -1.56 -8.25 -6.71
C GLU A 129 -2.70 -9.00 -7.41
N GLU A 130 -3.87 -8.38 -7.47
CA GLU A 130 -5.07 -8.92 -8.09
C GLU A 130 -5.47 -8.07 -9.29
N PHE A 131 -5.91 -8.72 -10.38
CA PHE A 131 -6.30 -8.05 -11.61
C PHE A 131 -7.65 -8.56 -12.06
N GLN A 132 -8.52 -7.63 -12.47
CA GLN A 132 -9.77 -7.94 -13.12
C GLN A 132 -9.58 -7.82 -14.63
N ILE A 133 -10.10 -8.81 -15.37
CA ILE A 133 -10.07 -8.83 -16.83
C ILE A 133 -11.52 -8.85 -17.32
N CYS A 134 -11.91 -7.88 -18.11
CA CYS A 134 -13.26 -7.78 -18.65
C CYS A 134 -13.26 -7.37 -20.12
N SER A 135 -14.33 -7.71 -20.81
CA SER A 135 -14.61 -7.27 -22.18
C SER A 135 -15.86 -6.41 -22.20
N ASP A 136 -15.90 -5.40 -23.09
CA ASP A 136 -17.06 -4.54 -23.34
C ASP A 136 -18.00 -5.09 -24.41
N ALA A 137 -17.70 -6.27 -25.00
CA ALA A 137 -18.48 -6.85 -26.07
C ALA A 137 -18.86 -8.31 -25.79
N SER A 138 -20.14 -8.66 -26.08
CA SER A 138 -20.69 -9.99 -25.83
C SER A 138 -20.08 -11.10 -26.68
N PHE A 139 -19.53 -10.77 -27.85
CA PHE A 139 -18.90 -11.73 -28.75
C PHE A 139 -17.49 -12.16 -28.30
N LEU A 140 -16.91 -11.51 -27.28
CA LEU A 140 -15.61 -11.80 -26.73
C LEU A 140 -15.74 -12.25 -25.28
N ARG A 141 -15.52 -13.55 -25.03
CA ARG A 141 -15.61 -14.17 -23.70
C ARG A 141 -14.22 -14.41 -23.14
N ILE A 142 -13.97 -13.98 -21.93
CA ILE A 142 -12.72 -14.16 -21.21
C ILE A 142 -12.87 -15.37 -20.29
N GLU A 143 -11.91 -16.29 -20.31
CA GLU A 143 -11.91 -17.50 -19.48
C GLU A 143 -11.73 -17.14 -18.00
N ASN A 144 -10.75 -16.30 -17.69
CA ASN A 144 -10.41 -15.89 -16.33
C ASN A 144 -10.69 -14.40 -16.13
N ALA A 145 -11.85 -14.07 -15.55
CA ALA A 145 -12.24 -12.68 -15.28
C ALA A 145 -11.46 -12.03 -14.11
N HIS A 146 -10.90 -12.84 -13.24
CA HIS A 146 -10.09 -12.42 -12.08
C HIS A 146 -8.86 -13.29 -11.98
N ILE A 147 -7.69 -12.68 -11.90
CA ILE A 147 -6.40 -13.36 -11.77
C ILE A 147 -5.58 -12.74 -10.64
N THR A 148 -4.74 -13.56 -10.03
CA THR A 148 -3.77 -13.13 -9.04
C THR A 148 -2.35 -13.39 -9.52
N THR A 149 -1.38 -12.69 -8.97
CA THR A 149 0.03 -12.92 -9.33
C THR A 149 0.57 -14.28 -8.91
N GLU A 150 -0.16 -15.05 -8.10
CA GLU A 150 0.17 -16.44 -7.73
C GLU A 150 -0.07 -17.42 -8.88
N GLU A 151 -0.95 -17.07 -9.82
CA GLU A 151 -1.26 -17.89 -11.00
C GLU A 151 -0.23 -17.73 -12.13
N PHE A 152 0.74 -16.80 -11.95
CA PHE A 152 1.82 -16.60 -12.91
C PHE A 152 2.87 -17.70 -12.80
N VAL A 153 3.23 -18.30 -13.91
CA VAL A 153 4.37 -19.23 -14.00
C VAL A 153 5.63 -18.40 -14.26
N GLY A 154 6.41 -18.18 -13.21
CA GLY A 154 7.52 -17.22 -13.24
C GLY A 154 7.02 -15.78 -13.30
N ASP A 155 7.30 -15.08 -14.39
CA ASP A 155 6.87 -13.72 -14.65
C ASP A 155 5.70 -13.61 -15.66
N ARG A 156 5.19 -14.75 -16.18
CA ARG A 156 4.22 -14.81 -17.26
C ARG A 156 2.94 -15.52 -16.88
N PHE A 157 1.81 -14.93 -17.29
CA PHE A 157 0.47 -15.54 -17.27
C PHE A 157 -0.14 -15.50 -18.67
N VAL A 158 -0.85 -16.56 -19.06
CA VAL A 158 -1.54 -16.66 -20.35
C VAL A 158 -3.03 -16.61 -20.12
N CYS A 159 -3.66 -15.49 -20.51
CA CYS A 159 -5.10 -15.30 -20.44
C CYS A 159 -5.74 -15.74 -21.75
N LYS A 160 -6.62 -16.73 -21.71
CA LYS A 160 -7.36 -17.21 -22.86
C LYS A 160 -8.69 -16.49 -23.00
N TYR A 161 -9.09 -16.24 -24.22
CA TYR A 161 -10.39 -15.70 -24.55
C TYR A 161 -10.93 -16.33 -25.83
N GLU A 162 -12.24 -16.32 -25.96
CA GLU A 162 -12.98 -16.88 -27.08
C GLU A 162 -13.69 -15.78 -27.85
N ILE A 163 -13.63 -15.85 -29.18
CA ILE A 163 -14.42 -15.01 -30.09
C ILE A 163 -15.54 -15.86 -30.66
N ASP A 164 -16.78 -15.44 -30.36
CA ASP A 164 -18.01 -16.10 -30.78
C ASP A 164 -18.68 -15.31 -31.93
N PRO A 165 -18.57 -15.79 -33.19
CA PRO A 165 -19.18 -15.13 -34.33
C PRO A 165 -20.74 -15.12 -34.30
N GLU A 166 -21.41 -15.97 -33.51
CA GLU A 166 -22.87 -15.94 -33.39
C GLU A 166 -23.34 -14.64 -32.72
N GLN A 167 -22.53 -14.09 -31.80
CA GLN A 167 -22.80 -12.83 -31.13
C GLN A 167 -22.34 -11.59 -31.93
N MET A 168 -21.78 -11.79 -33.13
CA MET A 168 -21.26 -10.71 -33.96
C MET A 168 -22.26 -10.25 -35.01
N VAL A 169 -22.30 -8.94 -35.27
CA VAL A 169 -22.99 -8.38 -36.42
C VAL A 169 -22.17 -8.52 -37.71
N MET A 170 -22.83 -8.54 -38.86
CA MET A 170 -22.12 -8.61 -40.16
C MET A 170 -21.19 -7.40 -40.35
N GLY A 171 -19.97 -7.67 -40.76
CA GLY A 171 -18.90 -6.67 -40.94
C GLY A 171 -17.96 -6.57 -39.76
N LYS A 172 -17.40 -5.37 -39.51
CA LYS A 172 -16.47 -5.12 -38.43
C LYS A 172 -17.16 -4.98 -37.08
N ASN A 173 -16.72 -5.78 -36.12
CA ASN A 173 -17.10 -5.72 -34.73
C ASN A 173 -15.90 -5.26 -33.92
N TYR A 174 -16.12 -4.41 -32.94
CA TYR A 174 -15.10 -3.82 -32.09
C TYR A 174 -15.33 -4.27 -30.67
N ALA A 175 -14.26 -4.70 -30.00
CA ALA A 175 -14.24 -5.02 -28.60
C ALA A 175 -13.01 -4.43 -27.94
N ARG A 176 -13.09 -4.24 -26.65
CA ARG A 176 -11.96 -3.84 -25.81
C ARG A 176 -11.85 -4.79 -24.64
N ILE A 177 -10.66 -5.35 -24.45
CA ILE A 177 -10.34 -6.09 -23.25
C ILE A 177 -9.63 -5.10 -22.30
N GLU A 178 -10.16 -4.97 -21.10
CA GLU A 178 -9.56 -4.16 -20.05
C GLU A 178 -8.98 -5.09 -18.96
N ILE A 179 -7.69 -4.95 -18.69
CA ILE A 179 -7.00 -5.58 -17.55
C ILE A 179 -6.71 -4.46 -16.56
N LYS A 180 -7.34 -4.52 -15.39
CA LYS A 180 -7.28 -3.43 -14.43
C LYS A 180 -7.04 -3.91 -13.01
N ASN A 181 -6.31 -3.11 -12.26
CA ASN A 181 -6.24 -3.13 -10.81
C ASN A 181 -6.31 -1.70 -10.26
N THR A 182 -6.05 -1.51 -8.99
CA THR A 182 -6.07 -0.19 -8.35
C THR A 182 -4.99 0.76 -8.88
N ARG A 183 -3.86 0.23 -9.37
CA ARG A 183 -2.69 1.02 -9.81
C ARG A 183 -2.66 1.30 -11.31
N GLN A 184 -3.19 0.41 -12.14
CA GLN A 184 -3.07 0.49 -13.60
C GLN A 184 -4.30 -0.07 -14.33
N THR A 185 -4.49 0.40 -15.55
CA THR A 185 -5.49 -0.14 -16.50
C THR A 185 -4.85 -0.30 -17.86
N ILE A 186 -4.83 -1.51 -18.39
CA ILE A 186 -4.35 -1.82 -19.73
C ILE A 186 -5.57 -2.08 -20.62
N LYS A 187 -5.59 -1.47 -21.80
CA LYS A 187 -6.66 -1.62 -22.77
C LYS A 187 -6.14 -2.25 -24.05
N ILE A 188 -6.75 -3.34 -24.45
CA ILE A 188 -6.43 -4.08 -25.69
C ILE A 188 -7.62 -3.94 -26.62
N SER A 189 -7.37 -3.37 -27.78
CA SER A 189 -8.42 -3.23 -28.81
C SER A 189 -8.48 -4.47 -29.69
N VAL A 190 -9.65 -5.02 -29.85
CA VAL A 190 -9.92 -6.20 -30.68
C VAL A 190 -10.89 -5.82 -31.79
N VAL A 191 -10.53 -6.14 -33.02
CA VAL A 191 -11.36 -5.95 -34.21
C VAL A 191 -11.59 -7.31 -34.84
N ALA A 192 -12.84 -7.76 -34.91
CA ALA A 192 -13.21 -9.02 -35.52
C ALA A 192 -14.19 -8.79 -36.69
N VAL A 193 -13.96 -9.42 -37.82
CA VAL A 193 -14.77 -9.23 -39.04
C VAL A 193 -15.58 -10.48 -39.34
N LYS A 194 -16.92 -10.36 -39.33
CA LYS A 194 -17.84 -11.43 -39.73
C LYS A 194 -18.19 -11.25 -41.22
N PRO A 195 -17.76 -12.13 -42.13
CA PRO A 195 -18.06 -12.02 -43.56
C PRO A 195 -19.51 -12.34 -43.85
N GLY A 196 -20.18 -11.54 -44.70
CA GLY A 196 -21.56 -11.74 -45.12
C GLY A 196 -21.76 -11.70 -46.62
N VAL A 197 -22.68 -12.46 -47.12
CA VAL A 197 -23.02 -12.58 -48.57
C VAL A 197 -23.59 -11.28 -49.17
N GLN A 198 -24.07 -10.33 -48.36
CA GLN A 198 -24.59 -9.04 -48.81
C GLN A 198 -23.57 -7.90 -48.90
N HIS A 199 -22.32 -8.16 -48.66
CA HIS A 199 -21.31 -7.11 -48.53
C HIS A 199 -21.01 -6.34 -49.82
N GLU A 200 -21.07 -7.03 -50.98
CA GLU A 200 -20.77 -6.39 -52.26
C GLU A 200 -21.90 -5.44 -52.70
N LYS A 201 -23.19 -5.87 -52.52
CA LYS A 201 -24.35 -5.06 -52.86
C LYS A 201 -24.46 -3.82 -51.92
N ALA A 202 -24.19 -4.01 -50.66
CA ALA A 202 -24.15 -2.92 -49.67
C ALA A 202 -22.96 -1.95 -49.91
N GLN A 203 -21.81 -2.45 -50.36
CA GLN A 203 -20.68 -1.59 -50.73
C GLN A 203 -20.99 -0.77 -52.00
N LYS A 204 -21.61 -1.39 -52.99
CA LYS A 204 -22.05 -0.71 -54.23
C LYS A 204 -23.01 0.43 -53.88
N ASN A 205 -24.06 0.15 -53.09
CA ASN A 205 -25.06 1.17 -52.68
C ASN A 205 -24.42 2.31 -51.86
N ARG A 206 -23.48 1.98 -50.94
CA ARG A 206 -22.74 3.01 -50.18
C ARG A 206 -21.83 3.86 -51.04
N ARG A 207 -21.23 3.28 -52.10
CA ARG A 207 -20.39 4.01 -53.07
C ARG A 207 -21.25 4.97 -53.87
N GLU A 208 -22.38 4.52 -54.37
CA GLU A 208 -23.36 5.36 -55.12
C GLU A 208 -23.85 6.53 -54.24
N GLN A 209 -24.28 6.25 -53.02
CA GLN A 209 -24.74 7.28 -52.08
C GLN A 209 -23.63 8.30 -51.76
N ARG A 210 -22.39 7.84 -51.55
CA ARG A 210 -21.24 8.75 -51.33
C ARG A 210 -20.99 9.66 -52.51
N THR A 211 -21.08 9.12 -53.74
CA THR A 211 -20.92 9.93 -54.97
C THR A 211 -22.02 10.96 -55.09
N LEU A 212 -23.27 10.58 -54.87
CA LEU A 212 -24.37 11.52 -54.87
C LEU A 212 -24.24 12.63 -53.84
N CYS A 213 -23.80 12.29 -52.63
CA CYS A 213 -23.51 13.28 -51.58
C CYS A 213 -22.36 14.22 -51.99
N GLN A 214 -21.33 13.71 -52.65
CA GLN A 214 -20.23 14.55 -53.17
C GLN A 214 -20.71 15.46 -54.27
N MET A 215 -21.50 14.97 -55.22
CA MET A 215 -22.10 15.78 -56.29
C MET A 215 -22.98 16.90 -55.70
N LEU A 216 -23.82 16.59 -54.71
CA LEU A 216 -24.63 17.60 -54.02
C LEU A 216 -23.76 18.67 -53.34
N LYS A 217 -22.70 18.26 -52.64
CA LYS A 217 -21.75 19.21 -51.99
C LYS A 217 -21.12 20.14 -53.02
N ARG A 218 -20.73 19.65 -54.21
CA ARG A 218 -20.16 20.45 -55.29
C ARG A 218 -21.18 21.40 -55.89
N HIS A 219 -22.39 20.90 -56.07
CA HIS A 219 -23.48 21.74 -56.55
C HIS A 219 -23.80 22.89 -55.60
N LEU A 220 -23.93 22.58 -54.31
CA LEU A 220 -24.13 23.62 -53.29
C LEU A 220 -22.97 24.63 -53.24
N ALA A 221 -21.74 24.17 -53.35
CA ALA A 221 -20.54 25.04 -53.39
C ALA A 221 -20.57 25.98 -54.62
N PHE A 222 -21.00 25.47 -55.77
CA PHE A 222 -21.20 26.23 -56.97
C PHE A 222 -22.32 27.27 -56.81
N CYS A 223 -23.49 26.91 -56.33
CA CYS A 223 -24.60 27.84 -56.08
C CYS A 223 -24.25 28.90 -55.01
N MET A 224 -23.37 28.59 -54.08
CA MET A 224 -22.86 29.57 -53.11
C MET A 224 -21.68 30.47 -53.65
N ASN A 225 -21.39 30.41 -54.97
CA ASN A 225 -20.28 31.13 -55.61
C ASN A 225 -18.87 30.81 -55.02
N ARG A 226 -18.68 29.58 -54.50
CA ARG A 226 -17.39 29.13 -53.94
C ARG A 226 -16.58 28.25 -54.89
N LEU A 227 -17.22 27.78 -55.94
CA LEU A 227 -16.61 26.94 -56.93
C LEU A 227 -16.86 27.59 -58.32
N PRO A 228 -15.83 27.92 -59.09
CA PRO A 228 -15.93 28.47 -60.45
C PRO A 228 -16.65 27.44 -61.34
N LEU A 229 -17.39 27.89 -62.37
CA LEU A 229 -18.11 27.04 -63.31
C LEU A 229 -17.23 25.95 -63.93
N GLN A 230 -16.03 26.34 -64.42
CA GLN A 230 -15.11 25.38 -65.03
C GLN A 230 -14.69 24.25 -64.10
N ASP A 231 -14.31 24.62 -62.87
CA ASP A 231 -13.91 23.62 -61.81
C ASP A 231 -15.11 22.74 -61.44
N TYR A 232 -16.29 23.33 -61.28
CA TYR A 232 -17.52 22.61 -60.99
C TYR A 232 -17.82 21.55 -62.09
N LEU A 233 -17.78 21.92 -63.35
CA LEU A 233 -18.03 21.04 -64.50
C LEU A 233 -17.01 19.89 -64.52
N GLN A 234 -15.74 20.22 -64.32
CA GLN A 234 -14.65 19.23 -64.33
C GLN A 234 -14.81 18.24 -63.14
N GLU A 235 -15.05 18.72 -61.93
CA GLU A 235 -15.21 17.87 -60.77
C GLU A 235 -16.48 17.01 -60.84
N MET A 236 -17.59 17.57 -61.39
CA MET A 236 -18.80 16.80 -61.59
C MET A 236 -18.63 15.69 -62.63
N ASP A 237 -17.92 15.95 -63.73
CA ASP A 237 -17.65 14.90 -64.74
C ASP A 237 -16.77 13.79 -64.16
N GLN A 238 -15.73 14.12 -63.38
CA GLN A 238 -14.90 13.14 -62.67
C GLN A 238 -15.72 12.28 -61.69
N LEU A 239 -16.66 12.88 -60.95
CA LEU A 239 -17.54 12.19 -60.05
C LEU A 239 -18.50 11.24 -60.78
N LEU A 240 -19.03 11.67 -61.93
CA LEU A 240 -19.89 10.85 -62.74
C LEU A 240 -19.17 9.66 -63.39
N GLN A 241 -17.90 9.84 -63.84
CA GLN A 241 -17.10 8.75 -64.35
C GLN A 241 -16.75 7.71 -63.28
N GLY A 242 -16.51 8.14 -62.03
CA GLY A 242 -16.18 7.30 -60.88
C GLY A 242 -17.38 6.78 -60.09
N SER A 243 -18.61 7.10 -60.45
CA SER A 243 -19.81 6.97 -59.64
C SER A 243 -20.23 5.54 -59.29
N GLY A 244 -19.82 4.56 -60.05
CA GLY A 244 -20.35 3.18 -59.91
C GLY A 244 -21.81 3.04 -60.37
N LEU A 245 -22.43 4.09 -60.86
CA LEU A 245 -23.77 4.03 -61.47
C LEU A 245 -23.65 3.19 -62.75
N GLU A 246 -24.72 2.50 -63.11
CA GLU A 246 -24.77 1.74 -64.33
C GLU A 246 -24.63 2.69 -65.53
N LYS A 247 -23.80 2.38 -66.50
CA LYS A 247 -23.47 3.28 -67.63
C LYS A 247 -24.69 3.76 -68.39
N ASN A 248 -25.78 3.00 -68.39
CA ASN A 248 -27.04 3.30 -69.08
C ASN A 248 -28.13 3.77 -68.09
N SER A 249 -27.83 4.11 -66.85
CA SER A 249 -28.77 4.62 -65.90
C SER A 249 -29.36 5.95 -66.33
N THR A 250 -30.70 6.07 -66.42
CA THR A 250 -31.40 7.32 -66.73
C THR A 250 -30.95 8.50 -65.87
N ARG A 251 -30.65 8.25 -64.57
CA ARG A 251 -30.15 9.26 -63.66
C ARG A 251 -28.81 9.82 -64.13
N LEU A 252 -27.90 8.95 -64.59
CA LEU A 252 -26.61 9.37 -65.09
C LEU A 252 -26.74 10.18 -66.40
N GLN A 253 -27.69 9.79 -67.29
CA GLN A 253 -27.95 10.51 -68.51
C GLN A 253 -28.49 11.91 -68.20
N LEU A 254 -29.43 12.08 -67.29
CA LEU A 254 -29.97 13.38 -66.88
C LEU A 254 -28.86 14.31 -66.34
N TYR A 255 -27.99 13.83 -65.49
CA TYR A 255 -26.88 14.68 -65.01
C TYR A 255 -25.91 15.06 -66.15
N ARG A 256 -25.58 14.15 -67.05
CA ARG A 256 -24.71 14.46 -68.23
C ARG A 256 -25.33 15.48 -69.15
N ILE A 257 -26.63 15.38 -69.45
CA ILE A 257 -27.37 16.37 -70.25
C ILE A 257 -27.36 17.72 -69.50
N HIS A 258 -27.60 17.77 -68.23
CA HIS A 258 -27.54 18.99 -67.42
C HIS A 258 -26.17 19.66 -67.53
N LEU A 259 -25.08 18.93 -67.36
CA LEU A 259 -23.72 19.50 -67.49
C LEU A 259 -23.46 19.96 -68.91
N ALA A 260 -23.89 19.18 -69.94
CA ALA A 260 -23.72 19.56 -71.34
C ALA A 260 -24.53 20.83 -71.72
N ILE A 261 -25.67 21.06 -71.05
CA ILE A 261 -26.40 22.32 -71.23
C ILE A 261 -25.60 23.51 -70.68
N MET A 262 -25.00 23.31 -69.48
CA MET A 262 -24.17 24.35 -68.84
C MET A 262 -22.90 24.63 -69.67
N GLU A 263 -22.38 23.65 -70.38
CA GLU A 263 -21.22 23.77 -71.25
C GLU A 263 -21.61 24.21 -72.70
N HIS A 264 -22.89 24.41 -73.04
CA HIS A 264 -23.43 24.71 -74.32
C HIS A 264 -23.05 23.70 -75.42
N GLN A 265 -22.94 22.44 -75.10
CA GLN A 265 -22.61 21.35 -76.01
C GLN A 265 -23.86 20.82 -76.77
N ALA A 266 -24.33 21.54 -77.80
CA ALA A 266 -25.59 21.28 -78.51
C ALA A 266 -25.74 19.86 -79.04
N GLU A 267 -24.71 19.27 -79.62
CA GLU A 267 -24.72 17.89 -80.13
C GLU A 267 -25.01 16.85 -79.03
N VAL A 268 -24.33 17.01 -77.86
CA VAL A 268 -24.48 16.06 -76.71
C VAL A 268 -25.91 16.21 -76.12
N VAL A 269 -26.38 17.44 -76.01
CA VAL A 269 -27.70 17.75 -75.44
C VAL A 269 -28.80 17.14 -76.33
N THR A 270 -28.77 17.43 -77.63
CA THR A 270 -29.77 16.98 -78.55
C THR A 270 -29.83 15.45 -78.67
N LYS A 271 -28.62 14.80 -78.76
CA LYS A 271 -28.58 13.34 -78.81
C LYS A 271 -29.03 12.72 -77.43
N GLY A 272 -28.74 13.31 -76.30
CA GLY A 272 -29.14 12.84 -75.00
C GLY A 272 -30.63 13.01 -74.81
N LEU A 273 -31.23 14.15 -75.13
CA LEU A 273 -32.71 14.39 -75.07
C LEU A 273 -33.46 13.47 -75.97
N ASN A 274 -33.06 13.24 -77.22
CA ASN A 274 -33.65 12.31 -78.12
C ASN A 274 -33.70 10.88 -77.64
N SER A 275 -32.59 10.44 -77.00
CA SER A 275 -32.49 9.10 -76.40
C SER A 275 -33.44 8.92 -75.23
N LEU A 276 -33.70 9.97 -74.44
CA LEU A 276 -34.67 9.94 -73.37
C LEU A 276 -36.11 10.10 -73.85
N GLU A 277 -36.34 10.80 -74.97
CA GLU A 277 -37.65 10.90 -75.63
C GLU A 277 -38.18 9.53 -76.05
N GLU A 278 -37.32 8.66 -76.60
CA GLU A 278 -37.68 7.30 -76.97
C GLU A 278 -38.16 6.43 -75.82
N GLN A 279 -37.71 6.79 -74.59
CA GLN A 279 -38.06 6.07 -73.34
C GLN A 279 -39.08 6.85 -72.47
N ALA A 280 -39.61 7.98 -72.99
CA ALA A 280 -40.36 8.95 -72.17
C ALA A 280 -41.61 8.38 -71.52
N GLU A 281 -42.35 7.55 -72.24
CA GLU A 281 -43.62 6.92 -71.76
C GLU A 281 -43.37 5.90 -70.66
N GLU A 282 -42.28 5.12 -70.79
CA GLU A 282 -41.89 4.14 -69.77
C GLU A 282 -41.31 4.87 -68.51
N LEU A 283 -40.49 5.90 -68.75
CA LEU A 283 -39.91 6.71 -67.70
C LEU A 283 -40.99 7.43 -66.86
N ARG A 284 -42.04 7.96 -67.48
CA ARG A 284 -43.14 8.60 -66.80
C ARG A 284 -43.91 7.62 -65.92
N LYS A 285 -44.08 6.37 -66.31
CA LYS A 285 -44.88 5.36 -65.61
C LYS A 285 -44.04 4.79 -64.38
N GLU A 286 -42.76 4.54 -64.59
CA GLU A 286 -41.93 3.89 -63.58
C GLU A 286 -41.25 4.90 -62.68
N HIS A 287 -40.80 6.06 -63.15
CA HIS A 287 -40.04 7.08 -62.47
C HIS A 287 -40.49 8.50 -62.82
N PRO A 288 -41.69 8.95 -62.41
CA PRO A 288 -42.22 10.26 -62.74
C PRO A 288 -41.29 11.42 -62.31
N GLU A 289 -40.54 11.25 -61.21
CA GLU A 289 -39.55 12.23 -60.74
C GLU A 289 -38.35 12.40 -61.71
N ARG A 290 -37.97 11.36 -62.44
CA ARG A 290 -36.91 11.44 -63.45
C ARG A 290 -37.50 11.96 -64.79
N TYR A 291 -38.74 11.63 -65.09
CA TYR A 291 -39.46 12.18 -66.24
C TYR A 291 -39.60 13.69 -66.08
N ALA A 292 -39.96 14.19 -64.91
CA ALA A 292 -40.02 15.61 -64.64
C ALA A 292 -38.66 16.29 -64.84
N GLY A 293 -37.54 15.63 -64.39
CA GLY A 293 -36.18 16.09 -64.68
C GLY A 293 -35.84 16.12 -66.17
N PHE A 294 -36.35 15.15 -66.98
CA PHE A 294 -36.19 15.19 -68.44
C PHE A 294 -36.97 16.35 -69.05
N CYS A 295 -38.22 16.53 -68.66
CA CYS A 295 -39.03 17.67 -69.13
C CYS A 295 -38.43 19.04 -68.79
N TYR A 296 -37.80 19.14 -67.55
CA TYR A 296 -37.10 20.30 -67.13
C TYR A 296 -35.88 20.59 -68.03
N LEU A 297 -35.04 19.61 -68.34
CA LEU A 297 -33.86 19.76 -69.19
C LEU A 297 -34.28 20.10 -70.63
N LYS A 298 -35.32 19.52 -71.08
CA LYS A 298 -35.95 19.86 -72.45
C LYS A 298 -36.48 21.29 -72.48
N GLY A 299 -37.17 21.70 -71.39
CA GLY A 299 -37.75 23.04 -71.25
C GLY A 299 -36.71 24.18 -71.15
N ILE A 300 -35.56 23.93 -70.48
CA ILE A 300 -34.52 24.95 -70.48
C ILE A 300 -33.67 24.98 -71.72
N TRP A 301 -33.66 23.90 -72.49
CA TRP A 301 -32.86 23.86 -73.74
C TRP A 301 -33.62 24.42 -74.96
N THR A 302 -34.91 24.38 -74.91
CA THR A 302 -35.78 24.83 -76.08
C THR A 302 -36.01 26.32 -76.10
N ASP A 303 -35.99 26.92 -77.32
CA ASP A 303 -36.38 28.33 -77.54
C ASP A 303 -37.85 28.43 -77.89
N ASP A 304 -38.57 27.30 -78.09
CA ASP A 304 -39.95 27.28 -78.43
C ASP A 304 -40.88 27.34 -77.21
N GLU A 305 -41.55 28.46 -77.03
CA GLU A 305 -42.44 28.68 -75.87
C GLU A 305 -43.52 27.64 -75.71
N SER A 306 -44.09 27.14 -76.89
CA SER A 306 -45.15 26.13 -76.86
C SER A 306 -44.65 24.78 -76.27
N VAL A 307 -43.43 24.40 -76.62
CA VAL A 307 -42.73 23.18 -75.99
C VAL A 307 -42.42 23.40 -74.55
N LYS A 308 -42.06 24.57 -74.18
CA LYS A 308 -41.74 24.93 -72.76
C LYS A 308 -43.00 24.90 -71.92
N GLU A 309 -44.14 25.51 -72.43
CA GLU A 309 -45.38 25.43 -71.71
C GLU A 309 -45.90 23.96 -71.54
N GLU A 310 -45.72 23.15 -72.54
CA GLU A 310 -46.01 21.72 -72.44
C GLU A 310 -45.17 21.03 -71.44
N CYS A 311 -43.86 21.28 -71.42
CA CYS A 311 -42.92 20.74 -70.34
C CYS A 311 -43.37 21.16 -68.95
N ILE A 312 -43.75 22.43 -68.75
CA ILE A 312 -44.21 22.94 -67.45
C ILE A 312 -45.51 22.19 -67.03
N ARG A 313 -46.43 22.04 -67.97
CA ARG A 313 -47.69 21.29 -67.69
C ARG A 313 -47.39 19.85 -67.26
N GLN A 314 -46.50 19.15 -67.97
CA GLN A 314 -46.09 17.78 -67.67
C GLN A 314 -45.38 17.65 -66.31
N ILE A 315 -44.57 18.62 -65.92
CA ILE A 315 -43.90 18.64 -64.62
C ILE A 315 -44.96 18.90 -63.53
N ARG A 316 -45.91 19.78 -63.71
CA ARG A 316 -47.06 20.01 -62.82
C ARG A 316 -47.87 18.74 -62.57
N ASP A 317 -48.19 18.02 -63.65
CA ASP A 317 -48.88 16.74 -63.58
C ASP A 317 -48.10 15.72 -62.76
N CYS A 318 -46.73 15.61 -63.01
CA CYS A 318 -45.86 14.75 -62.23
C CYS A 318 -45.75 15.20 -60.75
N TYR A 319 -45.83 16.47 -60.43
CA TYR A 319 -45.84 16.98 -59.10
C TYR A 319 -47.06 16.53 -58.29
N GLU A 320 -48.23 16.56 -58.92
CA GLU A 320 -49.44 16.04 -58.30
C GLU A 320 -49.43 14.51 -58.20
N GLU A 321 -48.98 13.80 -59.26
CA GLU A 321 -48.88 12.33 -59.28
C GLU A 321 -47.89 11.76 -58.25
N THR A 322 -46.81 12.46 -57.98
CA THR A 322 -45.77 12.03 -57.03
C THR A 322 -46.05 12.41 -55.55
N GLY A 323 -47.21 13.04 -55.31
CA GLY A 323 -47.54 13.49 -53.96
C GLY A 323 -46.65 14.64 -53.47
N GLN A 324 -46.34 15.57 -54.37
CA GLN A 324 -45.58 16.77 -54.13
C GLN A 324 -44.04 16.51 -53.85
N ASP A 325 -43.45 15.65 -54.69
CA ASP A 325 -42.03 15.32 -54.57
C ASP A 325 -41.12 16.56 -54.68
N ALA A 326 -40.18 16.65 -53.79
CA ALA A 326 -39.23 17.77 -53.69
C ALA A 326 -38.32 17.97 -54.91
N GLN A 327 -37.98 16.90 -55.64
CA GLN A 327 -37.17 16.99 -56.84
C GLN A 327 -38.00 17.55 -58.01
N VAL A 328 -39.26 17.19 -58.07
CA VAL A 328 -40.18 17.71 -59.07
C VAL A 328 -40.47 19.17 -58.80
N LEU A 329 -40.72 19.55 -57.56
CA LEU A 329 -40.88 20.95 -57.16
C LEU A 329 -39.67 21.81 -57.58
N TRP A 330 -38.44 21.30 -57.36
CA TRP A 330 -37.24 22.03 -57.76
C TRP A 330 -37.25 22.36 -59.29
N CYS A 331 -37.65 21.41 -60.12
CA CYS A 331 -37.83 21.65 -61.57
C CYS A 331 -38.79 22.79 -61.85
N LEU A 332 -39.94 22.82 -61.16
CA LEU A 332 -40.96 23.86 -61.33
C LEU A 332 -40.45 25.24 -60.87
N LEU A 333 -39.78 25.31 -59.80
CA LEU A 333 -39.22 26.58 -59.19
C LEU A 333 -38.35 27.33 -60.20
N TYR A 334 -37.68 26.65 -61.14
CA TYR A 334 -36.77 27.21 -62.08
C TYR A 334 -37.35 27.37 -63.50
N LEU A 335 -38.39 26.64 -63.81
CA LEU A 335 -38.97 26.68 -65.15
C LEU A 335 -40.31 27.41 -65.19
N ASP A 336 -41.15 27.30 -64.17
CA ASP A 336 -42.48 27.86 -64.11
C ASP A 336 -42.52 29.33 -63.76
N PRO A 337 -43.02 30.20 -64.72
CA PRO A 337 -43.04 31.65 -64.50
C PRO A 337 -43.96 32.06 -63.31
N GLU A 338 -44.96 31.27 -62.95
CA GLU A 338 -45.84 31.54 -61.80
C GLU A 338 -45.13 31.44 -60.46
N LEU A 339 -44.12 30.59 -60.38
CA LEU A 339 -43.30 30.37 -59.16
C LEU A 339 -42.02 31.22 -59.07
N GLN A 340 -41.74 32.02 -60.11
CA GLN A 340 -40.52 32.84 -60.14
C GLN A 340 -40.61 34.10 -59.28
N SER A 341 -41.81 34.47 -58.77
CA SER A 341 -41.91 35.54 -57.78
C SER A 341 -41.29 35.12 -56.48
N GLU A 342 -40.31 35.87 -55.98
CA GLU A 342 -39.59 35.60 -54.73
C GLU A 342 -40.52 35.25 -53.57
N LYS A 343 -41.62 36.01 -53.42
CA LYS A 343 -42.60 35.74 -52.36
C LYS A 343 -43.30 34.39 -52.52
N LYS A 344 -43.69 34.06 -53.75
CA LYS A 344 -44.34 32.75 -54.03
C LYS A 344 -43.31 31.64 -53.84
N LYS A 345 -42.11 31.77 -54.41
CA LYS A 345 -41.03 30.80 -54.26
C LYS A 345 -40.71 30.53 -52.79
N PHE A 346 -40.55 31.61 -51.99
CA PHE A 346 -40.33 31.54 -50.57
C PHE A 346 -41.45 30.75 -49.86
N THR A 347 -42.75 31.09 -50.13
CA THR A 347 -43.88 30.44 -49.47
C THR A 347 -43.96 28.97 -49.81
N THR A 348 -43.83 28.64 -51.11
CA THR A 348 -43.95 27.25 -51.61
C THR A 348 -42.82 26.36 -51.06
N ILE A 349 -41.59 26.90 -50.98
CA ILE A 349 -40.47 26.15 -50.37
C ILE A 349 -40.72 25.95 -48.88
N LEU A 350 -41.22 26.97 -48.14
CA LEU A 350 -41.57 26.81 -46.74
C LEU A 350 -42.63 25.74 -46.47
N GLU A 351 -43.67 25.70 -47.29
CA GLU A 351 -44.71 24.66 -47.23
C GLU A 351 -44.06 23.27 -47.41
N GLN A 352 -43.23 23.10 -48.44
CA GLN A 352 -42.55 21.83 -48.72
C GLN A 352 -41.63 21.40 -47.58
N LEU A 353 -40.90 22.35 -46.96
CA LEU A 353 -40.06 22.08 -45.81
C LEU A 353 -40.90 21.72 -44.56
N THR A 354 -42.06 22.35 -44.37
CA THR A 354 -43.02 22.06 -43.29
C THR A 354 -43.60 20.66 -43.40
N ASP A 355 -43.82 20.20 -44.63
CA ASP A 355 -44.29 18.85 -44.93
C ASP A 355 -43.22 17.75 -44.76
N GLY A 356 -42.02 18.12 -44.31
CA GLY A 356 -40.98 17.17 -43.90
C GLY A 356 -39.84 16.99 -44.93
N CYS A 357 -39.70 17.88 -45.90
CA CYS A 357 -38.58 17.86 -46.83
C CYS A 357 -37.34 18.56 -46.17
N TYR A 358 -36.25 17.82 -45.95
CA TYR A 358 -35.01 18.39 -45.36
C TYR A 358 -33.90 18.55 -46.43
N SER A 359 -34.25 19.07 -47.62
CA SER A 359 -33.30 19.23 -48.73
C SER A 359 -32.37 20.44 -48.51
N PRO A 360 -31.05 20.25 -48.53
CA PRO A 360 -30.08 21.35 -48.45
C PRO A 360 -30.19 22.36 -49.58
N ILE A 361 -30.74 21.97 -50.74
CA ILE A 361 -31.00 22.85 -51.86
C ILE A 361 -32.09 23.87 -51.48
N PHE A 362 -33.15 23.43 -50.82
CA PHE A 362 -34.21 24.34 -50.37
C PHE A 362 -33.76 25.24 -49.23
N TYR A 363 -32.89 24.77 -48.36
CA TYR A 363 -32.29 25.64 -47.37
C TYR A 363 -31.42 26.73 -48.02
N LEU A 364 -30.65 26.37 -49.06
CA LEU A 364 -29.89 27.35 -49.86
C LEU A 364 -30.82 28.40 -50.46
N GLU A 365 -31.89 28.01 -51.14
CA GLU A 365 -32.89 28.88 -51.76
C GLU A 365 -33.51 29.86 -50.75
N ILE A 366 -33.98 29.33 -49.62
CA ILE A 366 -34.50 30.15 -48.53
C ILE A 366 -33.47 31.15 -48.05
N CYS A 367 -32.21 30.73 -47.82
CA CYS A 367 -31.15 31.63 -47.37
C CYS A 367 -30.83 32.71 -48.45
N GLN A 368 -30.86 32.35 -49.74
CA GLN A 368 -30.61 33.31 -50.81
C GLN A 368 -31.73 34.35 -50.88
N ILE A 369 -33.00 33.93 -50.87
CA ILE A 369 -34.14 34.85 -50.88
C ILE A 369 -34.10 35.79 -49.66
N LEU A 370 -33.70 35.24 -48.48
CA LEU A 370 -33.56 36.05 -47.28
C LEU A 370 -32.35 37.01 -47.35
N ASN A 371 -31.27 36.65 -48.02
CA ASN A 371 -30.14 37.56 -48.25
C ASN A 371 -30.49 38.71 -49.18
N ASP A 372 -31.23 38.42 -50.24
CA ASP A 372 -31.70 39.41 -51.20
C ASP A 372 -32.78 40.32 -50.57
N THR A 373 -33.67 39.73 -49.81
CA THR A 373 -34.78 40.46 -49.17
C THR A 373 -35.02 40.03 -47.72
N PRO A 374 -34.23 40.57 -46.75
CA PRO A 374 -34.27 40.22 -45.31
C PRO A 374 -35.65 40.46 -44.64
N LYS A 375 -36.50 41.29 -45.29
CA LYS A 375 -37.87 41.62 -44.79
C LYS A 375 -38.83 40.44 -44.80
N TYR A 376 -38.57 39.38 -45.57
CA TYR A 376 -39.35 38.15 -45.53
C TYR A 376 -39.11 37.37 -44.23
N LEU A 377 -38.01 37.58 -43.51
CA LEU A 377 -37.81 37.05 -42.19
C LEU A 377 -38.64 37.78 -41.15
N THR A 378 -39.88 37.38 -40.92
CA THR A 378 -40.84 38.02 -40.01
C THR A 378 -40.86 37.35 -38.64
N GLU A 379 -40.69 36.06 -38.59
CA GLU A 379 -40.73 35.20 -37.39
C GLU A 379 -39.75 34.04 -37.50
N LEU A 380 -39.43 33.39 -36.35
CA LEU A 380 -38.58 32.23 -36.32
C LEU A 380 -39.40 30.93 -36.11
N SER A 381 -39.98 30.43 -37.23
CA SER A 381 -40.56 29.09 -37.22
C SER A 381 -39.47 28.04 -37.20
N GLU A 382 -39.78 26.82 -36.78
CA GLU A 382 -38.78 25.74 -36.68
C GLU A 382 -38.07 25.47 -38.01
N VAL A 383 -38.78 25.50 -39.09
CA VAL A 383 -38.29 25.29 -40.46
C VAL A 383 -37.36 26.43 -40.90
N ILE A 384 -37.73 27.67 -40.61
CA ILE A 384 -36.86 28.85 -40.92
C ILE A 384 -35.59 28.77 -40.11
N VAL A 385 -35.66 28.38 -38.79
CA VAL A 385 -34.47 28.22 -37.97
C VAL A 385 -33.55 27.14 -38.52
N GLN A 386 -34.10 26.02 -39.00
CA GLN A 386 -33.32 24.95 -39.64
C GLN A 386 -32.60 25.46 -40.90
N ALA A 387 -33.29 26.20 -41.76
CA ALA A 387 -32.70 26.78 -42.95
C ALA A 387 -31.58 27.79 -42.61
N LEU A 388 -31.84 28.68 -41.65
CA LEU A 388 -30.85 29.65 -41.16
C LEU A 388 -29.66 28.97 -40.50
N HIS A 389 -29.88 27.92 -39.71
CA HIS A 389 -28.83 27.10 -39.11
C HIS A 389 -27.93 26.49 -40.20
N TRP A 390 -28.52 25.91 -41.26
CA TRP A 390 -27.76 25.42 -42.37
C TRP A 390 -26.94 26.56 -43.04
N GLY A 391 -27.57 27.74 -43.22
CA GLY A 391 -26.91 28.93 -43.78
C GLY A 391 -25.75 29.45 -42.92
N CYS A 392 -25.92 29.46 -41.61
CA CYS A 392 -24.87 29.87 -40.64
C CYS A 392 -23.70 28.87 -40.67
N LYS A 393 -23.96 27.57 -40.62
CA LYS A 393 -22.94 26.52 -40.72
C LYS A 393 -22.15 26.56 -42.01
N ASN A 394 -22.82 26.93 -43.09
CA ASN A 394 -22.19 27.09 -44.40
C ASN A 394 -21.68 28.52 -44.67
N HIS A 395 -21.70 29.41 -43.67
CA HIS A 395 -21.26 30.80 -43.80
C HIS A 395 -21.88 31.51 -45.01
N PHE A 396 -23.14 31.28 -45.28
CA PHE A 396 -23.87 31.78 -46.43
C PHE A 396 -24.75 32.97 -46.08
N ILE A 397 -25.09 33.18 -44.82
CA ILE A 397 -25.91 34.28 -44.34
C ILE A 397 -25.18 35.62 -44.48
N GLU A 398 -25.76 36.60 -45.13
CA GLU A 398 -25.22 37.95 -45.24
C GLU A 398 -25.54 38.82 -44.01
N LYS A 399 -24.81 39.91 -43.86
CA LYS A 399 -24.86 40.77 -42.66
C LYS A 399 -26.23 41.28 -42.33
N GLU A 400 -27.00 41.74 -43.33
CA GLU A 400 -28.34 42.33 -43.12
C GLU A 400 -29.33 41.23 -42.64
N THR A 401 -29.28 40.05 -43.23
CA THR A 401 -30.08 38.90 -42.82
C THR A 401 -29.67 38.40 -41.46
N ALA A 402 -28.37 38.39 -41.15
CA ALA A 402 -27.84 38.03 -39.84
C ALA A 402 -28.37 38.99 -38.75
N LEU A 403 -28.29 40.32 -38.96
CA LEU A 403 -28.83 41.28 -38.00
C LEU A 403 -30.35 41.14 -37.81
N ARG A 404 -31.08 40.84 -38.88
CA ARG A 404 -32.53 40.56 -38.81
C ARG A 404 -32.81 39.29 -37.98
N TYR A 405 -32.04 38.22 -38.18
CA TYR A 405 -32.11 37.00 -37.42
C TYR A 405 -31.79 37.29 -35.94
N VAL A 406 -30.73 38.00 -35.65
CA VAL A 406 -30.32 38.41 -34.30
C VAL A 406 -31.40 39.21 -33.60
N TYR A 407 -32.06 40.15 -34.31
CA TYR A 407 -33.17 40.93 -33.78
C TYR A 407 -34.33 40.03 -33.32
N LEU A 408 -34.71 39.05 -34.14
CA LEU A 408 -35.77 38.10 -33.80
C LEU A 408 -35.36 37.12 -32.70
N ALA A 409 -34.13 36.60 -32.73
CA ALA A 409 -33.56 35.73 -31.70
C ALA A 409 -33.54 36.41 -30.35
N GLY A 410 -33.23 37.72 -30.32
CA GLY A 410 -33.25 38.53 -29.07
C GLY A 410 -34.64 38.59 -28.42
N ARG A 411 -35.70 38.39 -29.17
CA ARG A 411 -37.14 38.44 -28.74
C ARG A 411 -37.65 37.07 -28.27
N LEU A 412 -36.92 36.00 -28.52
CA LEU A 412 -37.27 34.65 -28.00
C LEU A 412 -37.33 34.66 -26.47
N ARG A 413 -38.39 34.05 -25.90
CA ARG A 413 -38.55 34.01 -24.44
C ARG A 413 -37.82 32.79 -23.80
N GLN A 414 -37.56 31.80 -24.57
CA GLN A 414 -37.00 30.55 -24.14
C GLN A 414 -35.59 30.36 -24.70
N TYR A 415 -34.81 29.55 -24.01
CA TYR A 415 -33.51 29.10 -24.50
C TYR A 415 -33.66 28.15 -25.67
N SER A 416 -32.80 28.34 -26.68
CA SER A 416 -32.68 27.43 -27.82
C SER A 416 -31.21 27.21 -28.13
N ALA A 417 -30.77 25.96 -28.03
CA ALA A 417 -29.38 25.59 -28.28
C ALA A 417 -28.97 25.80 -29.74
N GLY A 418 -29.88 25.48 -30.69
CA GLY A 418 -29.60 25.69 -32.11
C GLY A 418 -29.45 27.17 -32.48
N VAL A 419 -30.34 28.01 -31.95
CA VAL A 419 -30.23 29.48 -32.16
C VAL A 419 -28.98 30.05 -31.52
N LEU A 420 -28.59 29.53 -30.33
CA LEU A 420 -27.33 29.95 -29.68
C LEU A 420 -26.12 29.57 -30.54
N GLU A 421 -26.07 28.34 -31.08
CA GLU A 421 -25.00 27.91 -31.99
C GLU A 421 -24.93 28.86 -33.22
N ASP A 422 -26.10 29.20 -33.82
CA ASP A 422 -26.13 30.13 -34.93
C ASP A 422 -25.61 31.54 -34.59
N MET A 423 -25.98 32.05 -33.42
CA MET A 423 -25.50 33.32 -32.96
C MET A 423 -23.97 33.32 -32.75
N THR A 424 -23.42 32.20 -32.26
CA THR A 424 -21.96 32.07 -32.10
C THR A 424 -21.25 32.08 -33.46
N LEU A 425 -21.77 31.32 -34.43
CA LEU A 425 -21.25 31.30 -35.80
C LEU A 425 -21.35 32.67 -36.49
N LEU A 426 -22.45 33.38 -36.28
CA LEU A 426 -22.64 34.70 -36.81
C LEU A 426 -21.69 35.72 -36.17
N TYR A 427 -21.45 35.63 -34.87
CA TYR A 427 -20.50 36.50 -34.18
C TYR A 427 -19.07 36.29 -34.67
N GLU A 428 -18.66 35.07 -34.94
CA GLU A 428 -17.36 34.79 -35.52
C GLU A 428 -17.12 35.48 -36.86
N ARG A 429 -18.22 35.61 -37.66
CA ARG A 429 -18.16 36.23 -38.97
C ARG A 429 -18.41 37.76 -38.88
N TYR A 430 -19.28 38.16 -38.00
CA TYR A 430 -19.71 39.56 -37.81
C TYR A 430 -19.64 39.91 -36.32
N PRO A 431 -18.50 40.35 -35.79
CA PRO A 431 -18.34 40.62 -34.36
C PRO A 431 -19.04 41.93 -33.94
N GLU A 432 -20.37 41.93 -33.90
CA GLU A 432 -21.19 43.08 -33.53
C GLU A 432 -21.72 42.91 -32.09
N ASP A 433 -21.85 44.06 -31.37
CA ASP A 433 -22.32 44.04 -29.96
C ASP A 433 -23.78 43.57 -29.82
N GLU A 434 -24.61 43.79 -30.87
CA GLU A 434 -25.98 43.27 -30.93
C GLU A 434 -26.01 41.76 -30.87
N ILE A 435 -25.13 41.05 -31.62
CA ILE A 435 -25.03 39.60 -31.64
C ILE A 435 -24.54 39.10 -30.27
N LEU A 436 -23.48 39.72 -29.75
CA LEU A 436 -22.95 39.39 -28.46
C LEU A 436 -23.99 39.55 -27.34
N THR A 437 -24.80 40.65 -27.45
CA THR A 437 -25.92 40.88 -26.50
C THR A 437 -26.93 39.71 -26.53
N VAL A 438 -27.26 39.20 -27.72
CA VAL A 438 -28.22 38.10 -27.85
C VAL A 438 -27.59 36.80 -27.33
N ILE A 439 -26.34 36.52 -27.62
CA ILE A 439 -25.62 35.36 -27.09
C ILE A 439 -25.66 35.34 -25.53
N CYS A 440 -25.25 36.46 -24.91
CA CYS A 440 -25.30 36.58 -23.46
C CYS A 440 -26.72 36.39 -22.91
N LYS A 441 -27.71 37.06 -23.46
CA LYS A 441 -29.11 36.91 -23.05
C LYS A 441 -29.63 35.49 -23.22
N MET A 442 -29.23 34.83 -24.29
CA MET A 442 -29.66 33.43 -24.54
C MET A 442 -29.07 32.46 -23.54
N LEU A 443 -27.76 32.60 -23.25
CA LEU A 443 -27.05 31.83 -22.20
C LEU A 443 -27.68 32.07 -20.83
N MET A 444 -28.01 33.29 -20.49
CA MET A 444 -28.68 33.67 -19.22
C MET A 444 -30.07 33.04 -19.12
N ARG A 445 -30.87 33.06 -20.19
CA ARG A 445 -32.21 32.38 -20.25
C ARG A 445 -32.09 30.89 -20.01
N GLY A 446 -31.02 30.28 -20.51
CA GLY A 446 -30.69 28.87 -20.28
C GLY A 446 -30.09 28.59 -18.91
N GLN A 447 -29.79 29.62 -18.09
CA GLN A 447 -29.08 29.52 -16.81
C GLN A 447 -27.74 28.77 -16.94
N ILE A 448 -27.04 28.96 -18.07
CA ILE A 448 -25.81 28.28 -18.40
C ILE A 448 -24.63 29.02 -17.79
N THR A 449 -23.91 28.37 -16.88
CA THR A 449 -22.73 28.88 -16.18
C THR A 449 -21.51 27.96 -16.36
N THR A 450 -21.37 27.37 -17.57
CA THR A 450 -20.26 26.50 -17.91
C THR A 450 -19.01 27.31 -18.31
N LYS A 451 -17.87 26.63 -18.36
CA LYS A 451 -16.61 27.25 -18.82
C LYS A 451 -16.70 27.79 -20.26
N ASP A 452 -17.46 27.12 -21.12
CA ASP A 452 -17.68 27.57 -22.51
C ASP A 452 -18.53 28.85 -22.54
N ALA A 453 -19.52 28.99 -21.65
CA ALA A 453 -20.34 30.19 -21.50
C ALA A 453 -19.55 31.39 -20.93
N PHE A 454 -18.56 31.11 -20.09
CA PHE A 454 -17.69 32.14 -19.50
C PHE A 454 -17.04 33.01 -20.56
N VAL A 455 -16.53 32.43 -21.65
CA VAL A 455 -15.89 33.21 -22.75
C VAL A 455 -16.83 34.27 -23.34
N TRP A 456 -18.11 33.97 -23.41
CA TRP A 456 -19.11 34.92 -23.93
C TRP A 456 -19.46 36.02 -22.91
N TYR A 457 -19.63 35.65 -21.65
CA TYR A 457 -19.86 36.65 -20.60
C TYR A 457 -18.65 37.54 -20.40
N GLU A 458 -17.42 37.01 -20.47
CA GLU A 458 -16.20 37.82 -20.42
C GLU A 458 -16.14 38.84 -21.55
N ARG A 459 -16.45 38.44 -22.78
CA ARG A 459 -16.54 39.36 -23.94
C ARG A 459 -17.60 40.42 -23.67
N GLY A 460 -18.78 40.02 -23.18
CA GLY A 460 -19.86 40.96 -22.86
C GLY A 460 -19.49 42.00 -21.80
N VAL A 461 -18.76 41.53 -20.75
CA VAL A 461 -18.22 42.44 -19.73
C VAL A 461 -17.16 43.40 -20.29
N ASN A 462 -16.24 42.87 -21.11
CA ASN A 462 -15.16 43.67 -21.71
C ASN A 462 -15.70 44.73 -22.70
N HIS A 463 -16.81 44.40 -23.38
CA HIS A 463 -17.52 45.35 -24.25
C HIS A 463 -18.48 46.31 -23.50
N ASN A 464 -18.54 46.20 -22.15
CA ASN A 464 -19.42 46.95 -21.27
C ASN A 464 -20.90 46.92 -21.71
N LEU A 465 -21.39 45.72 -22.06
CA LEU A 465 -22.78 45.54 -22.46
C LEU A 465 -23.73 45.82 -21.28
N LYS A 466 -24.75 46.62 -21.52
CA LYS A 466 -25.77 46.98 -20.51
C LYS A 466 -26.85 45.89 -20.44
N ILE A 467 -26.54 44.77 -19.87
CA ILE A 467 -27.44 43.63 -19.65
C ILE A 467 -27.58 43.42 -18.16
N THR A 468 -28.79 43.34 -17.66
CA THR A 468 -29.09 43.03 -16.26
C THR A 468 -28.55 41.67 -15.91
N GLU A 469 -27.91 41.51 -14.74
CA GLU A 469 -27.32 40.27 -14.20
C GLU A 469 -26.14 39.70 -15.01
N LEU A 470 -25.58 40.44 -15.98
CA LEU A 470 -24.42 39.97 -16.77
C LEU A 470 -23.20 39.70 -15.88
N TYR A 471 -22.93 40.57 -14.93
CA TYR A 471 -21.78 40.45 -14.02
C TYR A 471 -21.94 39.26 -13.06
N GLU A 472 -23.16 38.95 -12.60
CA GLU A 472 -23.45 37.78 -11.78
C GLU A 472 -23.19 36.51 -12.57
N TYR A 473 -23.76 36.40 -13.80
CA TYR A 473 -23.53 35.24 -14.66
C TYR A 473 -22.05 35.06 -15.04
N TYR A 474 -21.34 36.17 -15.28
CA TYR A 474 -19.89 36.18 -15.45
C TYR A 474 -19.21 35.56 -14.23
N MET A 475 -19.50 36.01 -13.00
CA MET A 475 -18.93 35.50 -11.77
C MET A 475 -19.27 34.03 -11.53
N TYR A 476 -20.51 33.60 -11.79
CA TYR A 476 -20.91 32.21 -11.62
C TYR A 476 -20.27 31.24 -12.61
N SER A 477 -19.84 31.74 -13.75
CA SER A 477 -19.21 30.94 -14.82
C SER A 477 -17.70 30.76 -14.65
N ILE A 478 -17.06 31.54 -13.77
CA ILE A 478 -15.63 31.39 -13.47
C ILE A 478 -15.37 30.10 -12.67
N ASP A 479 -14.37 29.30 -13.05
CA ASP A 479 -13.89 28.19 -12.23
C ASP A 479 -13.13 28.75 -11.01
N GLU A 480 -13.43 28.28 -9.82
CA GLU A 480 -12.78 28.72 -8.58
C GLU A 480 -11.27 28.48 -8.53
N LYS A 481 -10.77 27.64 -9.43
CA LYS A 481 -9.35 27.31 -9.54
C LYS A 481 -8.54 28.29 -10.38
N GLU A 482 -9.20 29.15 -11.18
CA GLU A 482 -8.50 30.06 -12.08
C GLU A 482 -8.22 31.41 -11.37
N THR A 483 -6.96 31.80 -11.36
CA THR A 483 -6.57 33.16 -10.96
C THR A 483 -6.91 34.13 -12.08
N MET A 484 -8.09 34.72 -12.05
CA MET A 484 -8.56 35.68 -13.04
C MET A 484 -8.26 37.11 -12.60
N ALA A 485 -8.00 37.98 -13.60
CA ALA A 485 -7.96 39.43 -13.38
C ALA A 485 -9.35 40.02 -13.61
N PHE A 486 -9.94 40.62 -12.58
CA PHE A 486 -11.21 41.32 -12.72
C PHE A 486 -10.99 42.75 -13.28
N THR A 487 -11.88 43.13 -14.19
CA THR A 487 -11.88 44.52 -14.70
C THR A 487 -12.41 45.51 -13.63
N HIS A 488 -12.01 46.77 -13.74
CA HIS A 488 -12.48 47.79 -12.79
C HIS A 488 -14.01 47.88 -12.78
N SER A 489 -14.68 47.66 -13.93
CA SER A 489 -16.14 47.68 -14.05
C SER A 489 -16.82 46.61 -13.20
N VAL A 490 -16.23 45.39 -13.15
CA VAL A 490 -16.72 44.26 -12.31
C VAL A 490 -16.56 44.61 -10.84
N LEU A 491 -15.41 45.15 -10.47
CA LEU A 491 -15.14 45.51 -9.08
C LEU A 491 -16.08 46.65 -8.64
N LEU A 492 -16.30 47.65 -9.46
CA LEU A 492 -17.20 48.76 -9.15
C LEU A 492 -18.66 48.27 -9.02
N TYR A 493 -19.11 47.36 -9.88
CA TYR A 493 -20.47 46.83 -9.81
C TYR A 493 -20.71 46.12 -8.46
N PHE A 494 -19.85 45.19 -8.05
CA PHE A 494 -20.03 44.41 -6.82
C PHE A 494 -19.69 45.20 -5.54
N LEU A 495 -19.13 46.37 -5.63
CA LEU A 495 -19.01 47.27 -4.49
C LEU A 495 -20.38 47.79 -4.01
N TYR A 496 -21.31 48.06 -4.94
CA TYR A 496 -22.62 48.62 -4.65
C TYR A 496 -23.76 47.59 -4.62
N ASP A 497 -23.69 46.57 -5.46
CA ASP A 497 -24.71 45.53 -5.55
C ASP A 497 -24.06 44.12 -5.48
N ASN A 498 -24.24 43.46 -4.35
CA ASN A 498 -23.50 42.23 -4.08
C ASN A 498 -24.44 41.10 -3.63
N HIS A 499 -25.11 40.46 -4.60
CA HIS A 499 -25.95 39.28 -4.43
C HIS A 499 -25.22 37.94 -4.65
N LEU A 500 -23.87 37.96 -4.74
CA LEU A 500 -23.07 36.77 -4.95
C LEU A 500 -23.19 35.76 -3.79
N THR A 501 -23.03 34.48 -4.10
CA THR A 501 -22.85 33.45 -3.09
C THR A 501 -21.59 33.65 -2.28
N VAL A 502 -21.51 33.02 -1.12
CA VAL A 502 -20.37 33.15 -0.20
C VAL A 502 -19.06 32.86 -0.91
N ASP A 503 -19.01 31.78 -1.72
CA ASP A 503 -17.78 31.36 -2.39
C ASP A 503 -17.33 32.37 -3.46
N LYS A 504 -18.27 32.93 -4.22
CA LYS A 504 -17.97 33.94 -5.23
C LYS A 504 -17.59 35.31 -4.61
N LYS A 505 -18.21 35.67 -3.45
CA LYS A 505 -17.77 36.84 -2.65
C LYS A 505 -16.35 36.63 -2.13
N ALA A 506 -16.07 35.46 -1.59
CA ALA A 506 -14.72 35.12 -1.10
C ALA A 506 -13.68 35.18 -2.22
N MET A 507 -14.02 34.72 -3.42
CA MET A 507 -13.13 34.79 -4.59
C MET A 507 -12.84 36.23 -5.01
N LEU A 508 -13.89 37.05 -5.10
CA LEU A 508 -13.77 38.45 -5.45
C LEU A 508 -12.92 39.22 -4.43
N TYR A 509 -13.23 39.05 -3.14
CA TYR A 509 -12.53 39.74 -2.05
C TYR A 509 -11.09 39.29 -1.92
N ALA A 510 -10.82 37.99 -2.08
CA ALA A 510 -9.45 37.46 -2.10
C ALA A 510 -8.62 38.03 -3.28
N TYR A 511 -9.26 38.25 -4.44
CA TYR A 511 -8.61 38.97 -5.54
C TYR A 511 -8.24 40.40 -5.14
N VAL A 512 -9.17 41.14 -4.55
CA VAL A 512 -8.92 42.54 -4.10
C VAL A 512 -7.76 42.57 -3.09
N VAL A 513 -7.71 41.65 -2.13
CA VAL A 513 -6.60 41.54 -1.17
C VAL A 513 -5.26 41.27 -1.88
N ARG A 514 -5.25 40.32 -2.84
CA ARG A 514 -4.02 40.02 -3.60
C ARG A 514 -3.51 41.18 -4.45
N GLN A 515 -4.37 42.12 -4.82
CA GLN A 515 -4.03 43.32 -5.62
C GLN A 515 -3.82 44.59 -4.78
N LYS A 516 -3.85 44.49 -3.44
CA LYS A 516 -3.78 45.64 -2.53
C LYS A 516 -2.61 46.60 -2.80
N ASP A 517 -1.45 46.06 -3.19
CA ASP A 517 -0.24 46.86 -3.48
C ASP A 517 -0.30 47.53 -4.85
N LYS A 518 -1.09 47.00 -5.81
CA LYS A 518 -1.25 47.52 -7.17
C LYS A 518 -2.44 48.47 -7.28
N ASP A 519 -3.51 48.23 -6.52
CA ASP A 519 -4.74 49.00 -6.51
C ASP A 519 -5.21 49.24 -5.06
N PRO A 520 -4.51 50.10 -4.31
CA PRO A 520 -4.84 50.43 -2.93
C PRO A 520 -6.18 51.15 -2.79
N GLU A 521 -6.62 51.89 -3.81
CA GLU A 521 -7.87 52.63 -3.79
C GLU A 521 -9.08 51.67 -3.78
N THR A 522 -9.09 50.71 -4.64
CA THR A 522 -10.10 49.65 -4.64
C THR A 522 -10.05 48.84 -3.34
N TYR A 523 -8.88 48.51 -2.81
CA TYR A 523 -8.74 47.79 -1.54
C TYR A 523 -9.39 48.57 -0.37
N GLU A 524 -9.08 49.87 -0.22
CA GLU A 524 -9.68 50.70 0.85
C GLU A 524 -11.21 50.80 0.70
N SER A 525 -11.71 50.91 -0.53
CA SER A 525 -13.16 50.93 -0.80
C SER A 525 -13.87 49.66 -0.37
N TYR A 526 -13.23 48.51 -0.51
CA TYR A 526 -13.76 47.23 -0.12
C TYR A 526 -13.48 46.84 1.35
N ARG A 527 -12.53 47.46 2.01
CA ARG A 527 -11.95 47.04 3.29
C ARG A 527 -13.01 46.68 4.34
N THR A 528 -13.96 47.57 4.60
CA THR A 528 -15.01 47.36 5.63
C THR A 528 -15.93 46.19 5.28
N LEU A 529 -16.27 46.03 3.99
CA LEU A 529 -17.07 44.93 3.49
C LEU A 529 -16.35 43.59 3.66
N MET A 530 -15.07 43.57 3.32
CA MET A 530 -14.21 42.41 3.44
C MET A 530 -14.03 42.00 4.90
N GLN A 531 -13.76 42.92 5.81
CA GLN A 531 -13.61 42.66 7.23
C GLN A 531 -14.88 42.03 7.83
N ASN A 532 -16.02 42.69 7.64
CA ASN A 532 -17.30 42.20 8.18
C ASN A 532 -17.67 40.82 7.62
N PHE A 533 -17.44 40.61 6.33
CA PHE A 533 -17.65 39.33 5.67
C PHE A 533 -16.73 38.24 6.24
N THR A 534 -15.43 38.55 6.37
CA THR A 534 -14.41 37.60 6.87
C THR A 534 -14.73 37.14 8.28
N TRP A 535 -15.01 38.06 9.20
CA TRP A 535 -15.34 37.72 10.59
C TRP A 535 -16.64 36.93 10.70
N LYS A 536 -17.63 37.24 9.86
CA LYS A 536 -18.87 36.49 9.80
C LYS A 536 -18.61 35.06 9.33
N GLN A 537 -17.84 34.85 8.23
CA GLN A 537 -17.55 33.53 7.70
C GLN A 537 -16.70 32.68 8.66
N LEU A 538 -15.79 33.29 9.41
CA LEU A 538 -15.01 32.61 10.43
C LEU A 538 -15.91 32.11 11.59
N ARG A 539 -16.85 32.93 12.09
CA ARG A 539 -17.82 32.49 13.13
C ARG A 539 -18.73 31.38 12.63
N GLU A 540 -19.12 31.41 11.35
CA GLU A 540 -19.93 30.36 10.73
C GLU A 540 -19.15 29.06 10.46
N GLY A 541 -17.85 29.03 10.73
CA GLY A 541 -17.00 27.86 10.55
C GLY A 541 -16.77 27.47 9.10
N ARG A 542 -16.68 28.43 8.19
CA ARG A 542 -16.45 28.19 6.76
C ARG A 542 -14.98 28.40 6.41
N ILE A 543 -14.44 27.51 5.58
CA ILE A 543 -13.07 27.60 5.07
C ILE A 543 -13.04 27.27 3.57
N SER A 544 -12.25 28.01 2.84
CA SER A 544 -11.87 27.76 1.46
C SER A 544 -10.52 28.41 1.18
N THR A 545 -9.89 28.11 0.06
CA THR A 545 -8.62 28.74 -0.33
C THR A 545 -8.73 30.28 -0.37
N ASN A 546 -9.85 30.82 -0.84
CA ASN A 546 -10.08 32.25 -0.91
C ASN A 546 -10.38 32.85 0.47
N LEU A 547 -11.16 32.17 1.31
CA LEU A 547 -11.37 32.60 2.70
C LEU A 547 -10.07 32.58 3.50
N GLY A 548 -9.16 31.62 3.23
CA GLY A 548 -7.85 31.59 3.85
C GLY A 548 -7.02 32.84 3.59
N VAL A 549 -7.08 33.42 2.39
CA VAL A 549 -6.44 34.71 2.06
C VAL A 549 -7.03 35.85 2.90
N LEU A 550 -8.35 35.85 3.05
CA LEU A 550 -9.05 36.87 3.84
C LEU A 550 -8.75 36.70 5.34
N TYR A 551 -8.68 35.47 5.85
CA TYR A 551 -8.32 35.24 7.25
C TYR A 551 -6.91 35.69 7.55
N ASN A 552 -5.95 35.44 6.66
CA ASN A 552 -4.57 35.91 6.81
C ASN A 552 -4.47 37.46 6.84
N GLU A 553 -5.34 38.15 6.11
CA GLU A 553 -5.33 39.63 6.06
C GLU A 553 -6.07 40.29 7.23
N PHE A 554 -7.24 39.75 7.67
CA PHE A 554 -8.15 40.48 8.58
C PHE A 554 -8.31 39.81 9.95
N VAL A 555 -7.69 38.66 10.21
CA VAL A 555 -7.78 37.98 11.52
C VAL A 555 -6.46 38.19 12.26
N THR A 556 -6.49 39.07 13.25
CA THR A 556 -5.35 39.34 14.14
C THR A 556 -5.68 38.97 15.56
N GLU A 557 -4.69 38.89 16.45
CA GLU A 557 -4.89 38.55 17.87
C GLU A 557 -5.92 39.49 18.55
N GLU A 558 -5.91 40.79 18.17
CA GLU A 558 -6.77 41.82 18.77
C GLU A 558 -8.25 41.64 18.40
N VAL A 559 -8.56 41.04 17.29
CA VAL A 559 -9.94 40.90 16.76
C VAL A 559 -10.58 39.58 17.13
N LEU A 560 -9.77 38.59 17.55
CA LEU A 560 -10.23 37.27 17.89
C LEU A 560 -11.16 37.25 19.10
N ASP A 561 -12.38 36.74 18.93
CA ASP A 561 -13.24 36.32 20.03
C ASP A 561 -13.19 34.79 20.21
N LYS A 562 -13.86 34.29 21.27
CA LYS A 562 -13.87 32.87 21.61
C LYS A 562 -14.46 32.00 20.49
N GLU A 563 -15.52 32.44 19.82
CA GLU A 563 -16.17 31.68 18.75
C GLU A 563 -15.25 31.60 17.53
N MET A 564 -14.65 32.71 17.16
CA MET A 564 -13.68 32.79 16.05
C MET A 564 -12.44 31.94 16.34
N ALA A 565 -11.93 31.97 17.59
CA ALA A 565 -10.74 31.22 17.98
C ALA A 565 -10.94 29.68 17.90
N VAL A 566 -12.11 29.18 18.29
CA VAL A 566 -12.45 27.75 18.20
C VAL A 566 -12.49 27.29 16.73
N GLN A 567 -13.10 28.07 15.85
CA GLN A 567 -13.17 27.71 14.44
C GLN A 567 -11.78 27.80 13.77
N LEU A 568 -11.04 28.87 14.06
CA LEU A 568 -9.71 29.09 13.55
C LEU A 568 -8.75 27.96 13.94
N ALA A 569 -8.84 27.50 15.19
CA ALA A 569 -8.05 26.36 15.68
C ALA A 569 -8.22 25.11 14.82
N GLY A 570 -9.46 24.82 14.39
CA GLY A 570 -9.72 23.71 13.46
C GLY A 570 -9.01 23.94 12.13
N PHE A 571 -9.13 25.11 11.54
CA PHE A 571 -8.60 25.40 10.20
C PHE A 571 -7.07 25.41 10.13
N LEU A 572 -6.39 25.84 11.18
CA LEU A 572 -4.93 25.85 11.27
C LEU A 572 -4.27 24.46 11.19
N LEU A 573 -5.06 23.40 11.36
CA LEU A 573 -4.62 22.01 11.37
C LEU A 573 -5.23 21.21 10.20
N GLN A 574 -6.01 21.87 9.33
CA GLN A 574 -6.65 21.24 8.19
C GLN A 574 -5.84 21.37 6.91
N TYR A 575 -5.88 20.31 6.10
CA TYR A 575 -5.20 20.21 4.82
C TYR A 575 -6.18 19.74 3.74
N GLU A 576 -6.12 20.34 2.56
CA GLU A 576 -6.74 19.80 1.36
C GLU A 576 -5.83 18.70 0.80
N ILE A 577 -6.33 17.48 0.73
CA ILE A 577 -5.69 16.39 0.01
C ILE A 577 -6.34 16.26 -1.37
N THR A 578 -5.52 16.21 -2.42
CA THR A 578 -5.95 15.94 -3.78
C THR A 578 -5.33 14.63 -4.22
N CYS A 579 -6.17 13.65 -4.60
CA CYS A 579 -5.75 12.34 -5.08
C CYS A 579 -5.99 12.26 -6.58
N ASP A 580 -4.95 11.90 -7.33
CA ASP A 580 -5.00 11.78 -8.79
C ASP A 580 -5.46 10.37 -9.25
N ASN A 581 -5.55 9.39 -8.34
CA ASN A 581 -6.03 8.05 -8.64
C ASN A 581 -7.57 7.96 -8.48
N PRO A 582 -8.33 7.75 -9.58
CA PRO A 582 -9.79 7.72 -9.57
C PRO A 582 -10.40 6.51 -8.85
N ASN A 583 -9.59 5.49 -8.54
CA ASN A 583 -10.05 4.29 -7.84
C ASN A 583 -10.10 4.49 -6.32
N MET A 584 -9.48 5.54 -5.80
CA MET A 584 -9.50 5.87 -4.38
C MET A 584 -10.83 6.53 -3.99
N VAL A 585 -11.44 6.02 -2.92
CA VAL A 585 -12.73 6.54 -2.40
C VAL A 585 -12.56 7.46 -1.20
N GLY A 586 -11.41 7.42 -0.52
CA GLY A 586 -11.15 8.26 0.63
C GLY A 586 -9.77 8.05 1.23
N VAL A 587 -9.55 8.65 2.38
CA VAL A 587 -8.29 8.60 3.11
C VAL A 587 -8.55 8.43 4.61
N TYR A 588 -7.79 7.55 5.24
CA TYR A 588 -7.67 7.47 6.70
C TYR A 588 -6.46 8.29 7.16
N VAL A 589 -6.67 9.09 8.19
CA VAL A 589 -5.62 9.84 8.88
C VAL A 589 -5.34 9.16 10.20
N SER A 590 -4.16 8.61 10.35
CA SER A 590 -3.70 7.93 11.56
C SER A 590 -2.59 8.74 12.23
N HIS A 591 -2.82 9.14 13.46
CA HIS A 591 -1.82 9.82 14.28
C HIS A 591 -1.17 8.79 15.20
N PRO A 592 0.18 8.68 15.24
CA PRO A 592 0.86 7.79 16.18
C PRO A 592 0.52 8.07 17.64
N GLU A 593 0.09 9.28 17.95
CA GLU A 593 -0.30 9.77 19.26
C GLU A 593 -1.70 9.34 19.67
N LEU A 594 -2.58 9.04 18.72
CA LEU A 594 -3.99 8.75 18.96
C LEU A 594 -4.35 7.29 18.69
N SER A 595 -5.31 6.75 19.44
CA SER A 595 -5.85 5.41 19.22
C SER A 595 -6.86 5.35 18.07
N GLU A 596 -7.48 6.49 17.75
CA GLU A 596 -8.52 6.62 16.73
C GLU A 596 -7.94 7.08 15.40
N GLU A 597 -8.53 6.59 14.31
CA GLU A 597 -8.26 7.05 12.96
C GLU A 597 -9.47 7.82 12.42
N HIS A 598 -9.21 8.85 11.62
CA HIS A 598 -10.26 9.63 10.98
C HIS A 598 -10.37 9.31 9.51
N PHE A 599 -11.58 9.02 9.04
CA PHE A 599 -11.86 8.79 7.62
C PHE A 599 -12.42 10.06 6.96
N ALA A 600 -11.89 10.42 5.79
CA ALA A 600 -12.41 11.48 4.94
C ALA A 600 -12.67 10.92 3.52
N PRO A 601 -13.92 10.98 3.02
CA PRO A 601 -14.25 10.52 1.67
C PRO A 601 -13.76 11.52 0.63
N PHE A 602 -13.35 11.02 -0.55
CA PHE A 602 -13.03 11.88 -1.67
C PHE A 602 -14.29 12.32 -2.44
N VAL A 603 -14.41 13.62 -2.66
CA VAL A 603 -15.40 14.22 -3.54
C VAL A 603 -14.65 14.81 -4.74
N LYS A 604 -14.85 14.27 -5.93
CA LYS A 604 -14.10 14.65 -7.14
C LYS A 604 -12.57 14.61 -6.95
N GLY A 605 -12.08 13.59 -6.24
CA GLY A 605 -10.65 13.40 -5.98
C GLY A 605 -10.07 14.32 -4.90
N LYS A 606 -10.89 15.03 -4.12
CA LYS A 606 -10.46 15.92 -3.04
C LYS A 606 -11.13 15.60 -1.72
N ALA A 607 -10.42 15.79 -0.62
CA ALA A 607 -10.97 15.78 0.73
C ALA A 607 -10.27 16.83 1.61
N VAL A 608 -10.90 17.20 2.71
CA VAL A 608 -10.28 18.00 3.77
C VAL A 608 -10.01 17.07 4.95
N ILE A 609 -8.78 17.08 5.42
CA ILE A 609 -8.31 16.24 6.52
C ILE A 609 -7.66 17.10 7.61
N THR A 610 -7.68 16.59 8.84
CA THR A 610 -7.01 17.23 9.98
C THR A 610 -5.74 16.48 10.31
N CYS A 611 -4.58 17.14 10.22
CA CYS A 611 -3.28 16.62 10.64
C CYS A 611 -2.78 17.46 11.82
N ALA A 612 -2.95 16.93 13.03
CA ALA A 612 -2.54 17.63 14.25
C ALA A 612 -1.03 17.65 14.44
N THR A 613 -0.33 16.60 13.97
CA THR A 613 1.13 16.47 14.08
C THR A 613 1.76 16.14 12.74
N SER A 614 3.04 16.46 12.57
CA SER A 614 3.82 16.13 11.37
C SER A 614 4.06 14.62 11.18
N ARG A 615 3.78 13.82 12.21
CA ARG A 615 3.92 12.35 12.19
C ARG A 615 2.67 11.63 11.73
N ALA A 616 1.59 12.36 11.45
CA ALA A 616 0.36 11.78 10.93
C ALA A 616 0.64 10.99 9.63
N LYS A 617 0.07 9.80 9.52
CA LYS A 617 0.17 8.93 8.34
C LYS A 617 -1.17 8.88 7.63
N LEU A 618 -1.10 8.92 6.30
CA LEU A 618 -2.27 8.89 5.44
C LEU A 618 -2.34 7.55 4.73
N PHE A 619 -3.50 6.92 4.79
CA PHE A 619 -3.77 5.67 4.11
C PHE A 619 -4.93 5.87 3.17
N LEU A 620 -4.64 5.87 1.86
CA LEU A 620 -5.67 5.89 0.83
C LEU A 620 -6.42 4.56 0.86
N ILE A 621 -7.72 4.60 0.56
CA ILE A 621 -8.55 3.41 0.54
C ILE A 621 -9.32 3.31 -0.77
N ASP A 622 -9.39 2.09 -1.33
CA ASP A 622 -10.18 1.78 -2.51
C ASP A 622 -11.59 1.26 -2.16
N ARG A 623 -12.36 0.89 -3.17
CA ARG A 623 -13.74 0.36 -3.01
C ARG A 623 -13.79 -1.02 -2.36
N GLU A 624 -12.69 -1.75 -2.36
CA GLU A 624 -12.53 -3.08 -1.79
C GLU A 624 -11.94 -3.05 -0.38
N TYR A 625 -11.78 -1.83 0.19
CA TYR A 625 -11.23 -1.58 1.51
C TYR A 625 -9.74 -1.95 1.66
N HIS A 626 -8.99 -2.00 0.56
CA HIS A 626 -7.54 -2.10 0.63
C HIS A 626 -6.93 -0.74 0.95
N ARG A 627 -5.94 -0.73 1.82
CA ARG A 627 -5.23 0.48 2.24
C ARG A 627 -3.88 0.59 1.53
N TYR A 628 -3.54 1.82 1.15
CA TYR A 628 -2.31 2.15 0.45
C TYR A 628 -1.62 3.33 1.15
N ALA A 629 -0.33 3.19 1.44
CA ALA A 629 0.52 4.26 1.98
C ALA A 629 1.51 4.74 0.90
N ASP A 630 0.98 5.25 -0.21
CA ASP A 630 1.76 5.71 -1.36
C ASP A 630 1.63 7.23 -1.49
N ASP A 631 2.66 7.95 -1.07
CA ASP A 631 2.70 9.41 -1.07
C ASP A 631 2.71 10.02 -2.47
N SER A 632 3.00 9.23 -3.52
CA SER A 632 3.04 9.71 -4.90
C SER A 632 1.65 9.92 -5.52
N TRP A 633 0.60 9.37 -4.92
CA TRP A 633 -0.76 9.42 -5.45
C TRP A 633 -1.56 10.64 -4.98
N TYR A 634 -1.03 11.41 -4.04
CA TYR A 634 -1.74 12.56 -3.53
C TYR A 634 -0.83 13.77 -3.30
N ARG A 635 -1.47 14.92 -3.21
CA ARG A 635 -0.82 16.19 -2.84
C ARG A 635 -1.55 16.77 -1.65
N LEU A 636 -0.80 17.27 -0.68
CA LEU A 636 -1.30 17.94 0.50
C LEU A 636 -1.04 19.45 0.39
N LYS A 637 -2.06 20.23 0.71
CA LYS A 637 -1.96 21.68 0.83
C LYS A 637 -2.63 22.12 2.12
N PRO A 638 -1.96 22.86 3.01
CA PRO A 638 -2.61 23.43 4.18
C PRO A 638 -3.71 24.40 3.72
N LEU A 639 -4.85 24.37 4.42
CA LEU A 639 -5.94 25.29 4.12
C LEU A 639 -5.68 26.70 4.63
N LEU A 640 -4.98 26.77 5.75
CA LEU A 640 -4.65 28.04 6.39
C LEU A 640 -3.30 27.94 7.10
N GLU A 641 -2.39 28.85 6.75
CA GLU A 641 -1.10 29.04 7.43
C GLU A 641 -1.09 30.40 8.10
N MET A 642 -1.02 30.42 9.41
CA MET A 642 -0.93 31.67 10.21
C MET A 642 0.04 31.40 11.37
N ASP A 643 1.21 32.02 11.30
CA ASP A 643 2.23 31.86 12.32
C ASP A 643 1.78 32.45 13.67
N GLY A 644 2.07 31.73 14.77
CA GLY A 644 1.75 32.15 16.13
C GLY A 644 0.27 32.09 16.53
N MET A 645 -0.64 31.85 15.59
CA MET A 645 -2.08 31.84 15.90
C MET A 645 -2.54 30.58 16.61
N LYS A 646 -1.77 29.48 16.56
CA LYS A 646 -2.07 28.25 17.33
C LYS A 646 -1.97 28.50 18.82
N GLU A 647 -0.95 29.21 19.26
CA GLU A 647 -0.76 29.64 20.66
C GLU A 647 -1.85 30.60 21.10
N VAL A 648 -2.25 31.53 20.25
CA VAL A 648 -3.34 32.48 20.54
C VAL A 648 -4.66 31.73 20.69
N CYS A 649 -5.03 30.84 19.74
CA CYS A 649 -6.24 30.03 19.82
C CYS A 649 -6.27 29.15 21.07
N TYR A 650 -5.13 28.58 21.46
CA TYR A 650 -5.02 27.76 22.67
C TYR A 650 -5.35 28.54 23.95
N ARG A 651 -5.07 29.85 24.02
CA ARG A 651 -5.47 30.67 25.18
C ARG A 651 -6.99 30.75 25.38
N PHE A 652 -7.77 30.64 24.29
CA PHE A 652 -9.23 30.63 24.30
C PHE A 652 -9.83 29.24 24.54
N ASP A 653 -9.17 28.18 24.06
CA ASP A 653 -9.62 26.78 24.17
C ASP A 653 -8.46 25.86 24.57
N LYS A 654 -8.23 25.77 25.89
CA LYS A 654 -7.15 24.95 26.46
C LYS A 654 -7.42 23.44 26.38
N GLN A 655 -8.64 22.99 26.02
CA GLN A 655 -9.03 21.60 25.96
C GLN A 655 -9.04 21.05 24.52
N ASN A 656 -8.71 21.83 23.53
CA ASN A 656 -8.68 21.40 22.14
C ASN A 656 -7.56 20.39 21.88
N ARG A 657 -7.95 19.11 21.78
CA ARG A 657 -7.01 17.97 21.60
C ARG A 657 -6.05 18.14 20.43
N ALA A 658 -6.54 18.63 19.31
CA ALA A 658 -5.72 18.78 18.08
C ALA A 658 -4.67 19.89 18.25
N LEU A 659 -5.04 21.03 18.85
CA LEU A 659 -4.09 22.10 19.21
C LEU A 659 -3.07 21.64 20.24
N LEU A 660 -3.52 20.92 21.28
CA LEU A 660 -2.63 20.38 22.30
C LEU A 660 -1.58 19.45 21.67
N LEU A 661 -1.96 18.58 20.74
CA LEU A 661 -1.03 17.71 20.03
C LEU A 661 -0.04 18.50 19.18
N ALA A 662 -0.52 19.50 18.43
CA ALA A 662 0.33 20.36 17.59
C ALA A 662 1.35 21.14 18.40
N LEU A 663 0.90 21.80 19.48
CA LEU A 663 1.76 22.55 20.39
C LEU A 663 2.69 21.64 21.19
N GLY A 664 2.21 20.44 21.57
CA GLY A 664 3.00 19.41 22.22
C GLY A 664 4.13 18.89 21.32
N GLU A 665 3.89 18.72 20.03
CA GLU A 665 4.95 18.41 19.07
C GLU A 665 5.96 19.56 18.93
N GLN A 666 5.48 20.78 18.87
CA GLN A 666 6.36 21.97 18.81
C GLN A 666 7.20 22.10 20.08
N ALA A 667 6.58 21.92 21.26
CA ALA A 667 7.27 21.90 22.54
C ALA A 667 8.30 20.77 22.64
N SER A 668 8.02 19.61 22.05
CA SER A 668 8.91 18.45 22.07
C SER A 668 10.23 18.65 21.29
N LYS A 669 10.28 19.62 20.40
CA LYS A 669 11.48 20.03 19.64
C LYS A 669 12.36 21.02 20.41
N GLN A 670 11.88 21.56 21.53
CA GLN A 670 12.65 22.45 22.40
C GLN A 670 13.63 21.62 23.25
N VAL A 671 14.85 22.14 23.41
CA VAL A 671 15.92 21.44 24.15
C VAL A 671 15.71 21.52 25.67
N VAL A 672 14.99 22.56 26.16
CA VAL A 672 14.77 22.80 27.58
C VAL A 672 13.28 22.94 27.83
N ASP A 673 12.75 22.16 28.77
CA ASP A 673 11.37 22.27 29.22
C ASP A 673 11.14 23.56 30.03
N THR A 674 10.10 24.27 29.70
CA THR A 674 9.60 25.45 30.45
C THR A 674 8.40 25.07 31.30
N ALA A 675 7.97 25.94 32.21
CA ALA A 675 6.75 25.72 32.99
C ALA A 675 5.51 25.57 32.11
N GLU A 676 5.47 26.31 30.97
CA GLU A 676 4.38 26.26 30.01
C GLU A 676 4.34 24.91 29.25
N THR A 677 5.51 24.36 28.89
CA THR A 677 5.58 23.04 28.23
C THR A 677 5.15 21.92 29.16
N VAL A 678 5.40 22.05 30.45
CA VAL A 678 4.96 21.08 31.45
C VAL A 678 3.45 21.15 31.70
N GLU A 679 2.88 22.38 31.75
CA GLU A 679 1.41 22.56 31.85
C GLU A 679 0.71 21.98 30.62
N LEU A 680 1.24 22.25 29.43
CA LEU A 680 0.73 21.70 28.18
C LEU A 680 0.78 20.14 28.17
N ARG A 681 1.88 19.58 28.67
CA ARG A 681 2.02 18.12 28.79
C ARG A 681 1.04 17.52 29.78
N ALA A 682 0.80 18.19 30.90
CA ALA A 682 -0.20 17.76 31.90
C ALA A 682 -1.63 17.78 31.30
N GLN A 683 -1.94 18.78 30.48
CA GLN A 683 -3.24 18.85 29.79
C GLN A 683 -3.37 17.78 28.70
N LEU A 684 -2.27 17.46 27.98
CA LEU A 684 -2.25 16.35 27.03
C LEU A 684 -2.53 15.02 27.74
N LEU A 685 -1.88 14.77 28.88
CA LEU A 685 -2.08 13.54 29.66
C LEU A 685 -3.53 13.39 30.20
N ALA A 686 -4.23 14.50 30.39
CA ALA A 686 -5.65 14.52 30.76
C ALA A 686 -6.60 14.24 29.58
N CYS A 687 -6.10 14.25 28.31
CA CYS A 687 -6.93 13.97 27.15
C CYS A 687 -7.22 12.48 27.00
N GLU A 688 -8.48 12.19 26.61
CA GLU A 688 -8.88 10.83 26.22
C GLU A 688 -8.40 10.47 24.83
N GLY A 689 -8.27 9.15 24.56
CA GLY A 689 -7.93 8.63 23.24
C GLY A 689 -6.46 8.74 22.82
N LEU A 690 -5.55 9.06 23.74
CA LEU A 690 -4.11 8.93 23.50
C LEU A 690 -3.73 7.45 23.49
N ARG A 691 -2.82 7.09 22.59
CA ARG A 691 -2.20 5.75 22.60
C ARG A 691 -1.35 5.60 23.85
N GLU A 692 -1.39 4.43 24.46
CA GLU A 692 -0.67 4.12 25.70
C GLU A 692 0.83 4.44 25.56
N ASN A 693 1.46 3.99 24.50
CA ASN A 693 2.90 4.26 24.25
C ASN A 693 3.23 5.76 24.23
N TYR A 694 2.36 6.58 23.65
CA TYR A 694 2.55 8.03 23.61
C TYR A 694 2.31 8.67 24.99
N ARG A 695 1.25 8.23 25.69
CA ARG A 695 0.96 8.66 27.06
C ARG A 695 2.17 8.41 27.97
N HIS A 696 2.72 7.18 27.91
CA HIS A 696 3.88 6.82 28.70
C HIS A 696 5.13 7.63 28.33
N ALA A 697 5.35 7.91 27.03
CA ALA A 697 6.47 8.77 26.63
C ALA A 697 6.33 10.20 27.21
N LEU A 698 5.10 10.72 27.32
CA LEU A 698 4.85 12.02 27.97
C LEU A 698 5.07 11.94 29.48
N GLU A 699 4.62 10.89 30.13
CA GLU A 699 4.82 10.64 31.58
C GLU A 699 6.31 10.58 31.92
N LEU A 700 7.10 9.83 31.13
CA LEU A 700 8.55 9.73 31.28
C LEU A 700 9.24 11.10 31.15
N LYS A 701 8.84 11.90 30.16
CA LYS A 701 9.38 13.28 30.03
C LYS A 701 9.00 14.16 31.21
N GLN A 702 7.81 14.00 31.75
CA GLN A 702 7.37 14.74 32.92
C GLN A 702 8.15 14.34 34.17
N MET A 703 8.40 13.06 34.36
CA MET A 703 9.26 12.55 35.44
C MET A 703 10.70 13.09 35.30
N GLN A 704 11.23 13.14 34.07
CA GLN A 704 12.54 13.74 33.81
C GLN A 704 12.60 15.21 34.25
N TYR A 705 11.57 15.98 33.95
CA TYR A 705 11.50 17.37 34.37
C TYR A 705 11.46 17.51 35.90
N PHE A 706 10.63 16.71 36.60
CA PHE A 706 10.54 16.73 38.06
C PHE A 706 11.86 16.37 38.71
N TYR A 707 12.58 15.37 38.16
CA TYR A 707 13.91 15.01 38.60
C TYR A 707 14.93 16.16 38.46
N GLN A 708 14.96 16.81 37.28
CA GLN A 708 15.86 17.93 36.98
C GLN A 708 15.59 19.16 37.87
N ARG A 709 14.36 19.35 38.29
CA ARG A 709 13.95 20.47 39.16
C ARG A 709 14.03 20.14 40.65
N GLY A 710 14.27 18.90 40.99
CA GLY A 710 14.30 18.47 42.40
C GLY A 710 12.94 18.37 43.07
N GLU A 711 11.85 18.24 42.28
CA GLU A 711 10.47 18.12 42.77
C GLU A 711 10.18 16.67 43.22
N ARG A 712 10.76 16.25 44.35
CA ARG A 712 10.76 14.86 44.82
C ARG A 712 9.32 14.30 45.01
N GLY A 713 8.42 15.02 45.68
CA GLY A 713 7.07 14.49 45.96
C GLY A 713 6.24 14.22 44.68
N ARG A 714 6.33 15.10 43.66
CA ARG A 714 5.63 14.87 42.38
C ARG A 714 6.24 13.73 41.58
N LEU A 715 7.56 13.57 41.68
CA LEU A 715 8.23 12.47 41.00
C LEU A 715 7.88 11.14 41.67
N GLU A 716 7.78 11.09 43.00
CA GLU A 716 7.39 9.92 43.77
C GLU A 716 5.96 9.46 43.42
N GLU A 717 4.99 10.38 43.40
CA GLU A 717 3.62 10.08 42.96
C GLU A 717 3.55 9.52 41.53
N ALA A 718 4.35 10.08 40.62
CA ALA A 718 4.40 9.61 39.23
C ALA A 718 5.05 8.24 39.10
N LEU A 719 6.11 7.94 39.89
CA LEU A 719 6.81 6.66 39.90
C LEU A 719 5.96 5.54 40.50
N GLU A 720 5.12 5.81 41.50
CA GLU A 720 4.21 4.82 42.07
C GLU A 720 3.20 4.30 41.03
N GLN A 721 2.77 5.19 40.10
CA GLN A 721 1.84 4.83 39.03
C GLN A 721 2.50 4.26 37.79
N LEU A 722 3.84 4.19 37.75
CA LEU A 722 4.59 3.74 36.59
C LEU A 722 4.33 2.25 36.27
N ASP A 723 3.95 1.95 35.03
CA ASP A 723 3.91 0.59 34.52
C ASP A 723 5.20 0.28 33.75
N TRP A 724 6.00 -0.61 34.30
CA TRP A 724 7.27 -0.99 33.71
C TRP A 724 7.18 -1.64 32.33
N THR A 725 6.04 -2.24 31.96
CA THR A 725 5.83 -2.88 30.66
C THR A 725 5.83 -1.88 29.52
N THR A 726 5.53 -0.63 29.83
CA THR A 726 5.37 0.47 28.88
C THR A 726 6.64 1.29 28.68
N VAL A 727 7.65 1.09 29.57
CA VAL A 727 8.91 1.82 29.50
C VAL A 727 9.84 1.20 28.46
N GLU A 728 10.32 1.99 27.52
CA GLU A 728 11.30 1.55 26.52
C GLU A 728 12.61 1.07 27.18
N ALA A 729 13.25 0.04 26.59
CA ALA A 729 14.45 -0.58 27.14
C ALA A 729 15.58 0.43 27.45
N GLY A 730 15.75 1.46 26.59
CA GLY A 730 16.76 2.49 26.77
C GLY A 730 16.51 3.46 27.93
N GLU A 731 15.26 3.58 28.37
CA GLU A 731 14.83 4.50 29.43
C GLU A 731 14.73 3.85 30.81
N ARG A 732 14.64 2.51 30.89
CA ARG A 732 14.45 1.75 32.13
C ARG A 732 15.53 2.05 33.16
N GLY A 733 16.78 2.09 32.75
CA GLY A 733 17.90 2.41 33.63
C GLY A 733 17.75 3.79 34.29
N ARG A 734 17.28 4.77 33.55
CA ARG A 734 17.03 6.14 34.03
C ARG A 734 15.84 6.17 35.02
N MET A 735 14.78 5.43 34.77
CA MET A 735 13.64 5.34 35.68
C MET A 735 14.02 4.66 36.99
N ILE A 736 14.86 3.64 36.94
CA ILE A 736 15.40 3.01 38.15
C ILE A 736 16.26 4.00 38.96
N GLU A 737 17.06 4.86 38.30
CA GLU A 737 17.79 5.94 38.96
C GLU A 737 16.83 6.93 39.64
N TYR A 738 15.72 7.30 39.00
CA TYR A 738 14.70 8.18 39.61
C TYR A 738 14.05 7.53 40.83
N CYS A 739 13.70 6.23 40.73
CA CYS A 739 13.19 5.46 41.87
C CYS A 739 14.21 5.42 43.01
N ALA A 740 15.48 5.21 42.71
CA ALA A 740 16.53 5.22 43.70
C ALA A 740 16.74 6.59 44.36
N TRP A 741 16.60 7.68 43.63
CA TRP A 741 16.70 9.04 44.12
C TRP A 741 15.50 9.41 45.04
N CYS A 742 14.29 8.90 44.76
CA CYS A 742 13.12 9.03 45.59
C CYS A 742 13.05 8.03 46.75
N GLU A 743 13.98 7.09 46.84
CA GLU A 743 13.98 5.96 47.80
C GLU A 743 12.82 4.97 47.61
N CYS A 744 12.20 4.96 46.41
CA CYS A 744 11.16 4.02 45.98
C CYS A 744 11.77 2.66 45.55
N PHE A 745 12.50 2.02 46.49
CA PHE A 745 13.28 0.81 46.19
C PHE A 745 12.40 -0.38 45.77
N ALA A 746 11.20 -0.53 46.35
CA ALA A 746 10.26 -1.60 45.95
C ALA A 746 9.88 -1.47 44.48
N LYS A 747 9.61 -0.25 44.01
CA LYS A 747 9.24 0.02 42.60
C LYS A 747 10.44 -0.18 41.67
N ALA A 748 11.63 0.20 42.08
CA ALA A 748 12.87 -0.05 41.34
C ALA A 748 13.13 -1.55 41.16
N MET A 749 12.91 -2.34 42.25
CA MET A 749 13.09 -3.79 42.23
C MET A 749 12.06 -4.48 41.30
N GLU A 750 10.84 -4.00 41.28
CA GLU A 750 9.82 -4.49 40.33
C GLU A 750 10.32 -4.39 38.87
N GLY A 751 10.89 -3.23 38.49
CA GLY A 751 11.46 -3.02 37.16
C GLY A 751 12.69 -3.88 36.89
N ILE A 752 13.58 -4.00 37.84
CA ILE A 752 14.80 -4.82 37.75
C ILE A 752 14.46 -6.29 37.59
N LEU A 753 13.51 -6.80 38.36
CA LEU A 753 13.08 -8.18 38.27
C LEU A 753 12.34 -8.49 36.99
N GLN A 754 11.59 -7.52 36.46
CA GLN A 754 10.81 -7.75 35.22
C GLN A 754 11.66 -7.69 33.95
N PHE A 755 12.63 -6.76 33.87
CA PHE A 755 13.32 -6.45 32.61
C PHE A 755 14.84 -6.60 32.68
N GLY A 756 15.41 -6.95 33.84
CA GLY A 756 16.84 -7.08 34.03
C GLY A 756 17.49 -5.80 34.56
N PHE A 757 18.79 -5.86 34.73
CA PHE A 757 19.59 -4.83 35.39
C PHE A 757 20.77 -4.31 34.53
N GLU A 758 20.74 -4.57 33.23
CA GLU A 758 21.80 -4.10 32.31
C GLU A 758 21.85 -2.57 32.26
N GLY A 759 23.08 -2.04 32.30
CA GLY A 759 23.31 -0.59 32.25
C GLY A 759 23.13 0.16 33.57
N ILE A 760 22.72 -0.52 34.65
CA ILE A 760 22.61 0.09 35.99
C ILE A 760 23.94 -0.02 36.73
N PRO A 761 24.46 1.09 37.30
CA PRO A 761 25.69 1.05 38.07
C PRO A 761 25.62 0.08 39.28
N ILE A 762 26.62 -0.74 39.46
CA ILE A 762 26.62 -1.83 40.48
C ILE A 762 26.34 -1.33 41.91
N LYS A 763 26.84 -0.16 42.25
CA LYS A 763 26.58 0.45 43.58
C LYS A 763 25.12 0.80 43.78
N ARG A 764 24.41 1.19 42.71
CA ARG A 764 22.97 1.45 42.73
C ARG A 764 22.19 0.15 42.88
N LEU A 765 22.58 -0.90 42.15
CA LEU A 765 21.96 -2.21 42.29
C LEU A 765 22.09 -2.73 43.72
N GLN A 766 23.26 -2.57 44.33
CA GLN A 766 23.48 -2.94 45.73
C GLN A 766 22.50 -2.21 46.66
N THR A 767 22.42 -0.88 46.56
CA THR A 767 21.53 -0.06 47.41
C THR A 767 20.04 -0.42 47.24
N ILE A 768 19.59 -0.58 45.97
CA ILE A 768 18.16 -0.86 45.66
C ILE A 768 17.79 -2.27 46.17
N SER A 769 18.67 -3.24 46.01
CA SER A 769 18.36 -4.64 46.25
C SER A 769 18.51 -5.07 47.70
N GLU A 770 19.19 -4.27 48.52
CA GLU A 770 19.53 -4.67 49.92
C GLU A 770 18.26 -5.03 50.74
N GLN A 771 17.21 -4.21 50.66
CA GLN A 771 15.96 -4.48 51.36
C GLN A 771 15.22 -5.68 50.78
N ALA A 772 15.21 -5.81 49.45
CA ALA A 772 14.54 -6.92 48.77
C ALA A 772 15.13 -8.29 49.12
N PHE A 773 16.45 -8.36 49.36
CA PHE A 773 17.11 -9.58 49.82
C PHE A 773 16.93 -9.86 51.33
N GLN A 774 16.68 -8.84 52.15
CA GLN A 774 16.29 -9.03 53.51
C GLN A 774 14.88 -9.65 53.66
N ASP A 775 13.95 -9.20 52.79
CA ASP A 775 12.56 -9.63 52.80
C ASP A 775 12.28 -10.82 51.86
N ALA A 776 13.33 -11.40 51.24
CA ALA A 776 13.21 -12.43 50.23
C ALA A 776 12.46 -13.68 50.71
N SER A 777 11.52 -14.17 49.89
CA SER A 777 10.71 -15.33 50.23
C SER A 777 11.52 -16.62 50.36
N ALA A 778 10.92 -17.64 50.97
CA ALA A 778 11.52 -18.95 51.11
C ALA A 778 11.59 -19.74 49.78
N VAL A 779 11.01 -19.20 48.69
CA VAL A 779 11.00 -19.83 47.37
C VAL A 779 12.03 -19.14 46.46
N PRO A 780 12.82 -19.90 45.67
CA PRO A 780 13.78 -19.30 44.77
C PRO A 780 13.08 -18.55 43.62
N ASP A 781 13.55 -17.33 43.37
CA ASP A 781 13.17 -16.56 42.19
C ASP A 781 14.38 -16.47 41.25
N GLU A 782 14.21 -16.90 40.01
CA GLU A 782 15.28 -16.96 39.01
C GLU A 782 15.94 -15.60 38.76
N ARG A 783 15.14 -14.54 38.69
CA ARG A 783 15.62 -13.17 38.41
C ARG A 783 16.38 -12.59 39.61
N MET A 784 15.88 -12.87 40.81
CA MET A 784 16.60 -12.53 42.05
C MET A 784 17.94 -13.27 42.14
N LEU A 785 17.99 -14.52 41.71
CA LEU A 785 19.25 -15.29 41.66
C LEU A 785 20.27 -14.68 40.68
N CYS A 786 19.81 -14.26 39.49
CA CYS A 786 20.63 -13.58 38.50
C CYS A 786 21.23 -12.25 39.06
N LEU A 787 20.38 -11.46 39.71
CA LEU A 787 20.80 -10.22 40.35
C LEU A 787 21.81 -10.48 41.48
N ALA A 788 21.51 -11.43 42.37
CA ALA A 788 22.36 -11.80 43.44
C ALA A 788 23.74 -12.30 42.96
N TRP A 789 23.73 -13.13 41.88
CA TRP A 789 24.94 -13.62 41.26
C TRP A 789 25.77 -12.49 40.65
N LYS A 790 25.10 -11.52 39.93
CA LYS A 790 25.79 -10.35 39.41
C LYS A 790 26.46 -9.52 40.52
N LEU A 791 25.75 -9.24 41.61
CA LEU A 791 26.30 -8.54 42.75
C LEU A 791 27.50 -9.30 43.40
N PHE A 792 27.41 -10.62 43.41
CA PHE A 792 28.47 -11.47 43.90
C PHE A 792 29.74 -11.41 43.04
N THR A 793 29.59 -11.56 41.73
CA THR A 793 30.71 -11.54 40.77
C THR A 793 31.43 -10.20 40.71
N GLU A 794 30.73 -9.10 40.96
CA GLU A 794 31.28 -7.75 41.01
C GLU A 794 31.79 -7.35 42.43
N ASN A 795 31.78 -8.28 43.34
CA ASN A 795 32.17 -8.05 44.74
C ASN A 795 31.44 -6.91 45.46
N ALA A 796 30.17 -6.76 45.12
CA ALA A 796 29.23 -5.74 45.64
C ALA A 796 28.06 -6.35 46.42
N TYR A 797 28.25 -7.46 47.03
CA TYR A 797 27.20 -8.20 47.76
C TYR A 797 27.22 -7.86 49.27
N SER A 798 26.02 -7.92 49.83
CA SER A 798 25.78 -7.88 51.28
C SER A 798 25.55 -9.26 51.85
N GLU A 799 25.53 -9.38 53.18
CA GLU A 799 25.26 -10.66 53.85
C GLU A 799 23.89 -11.27 53.43
N PRO A 800 22.79 -10.54 53.33
CA PRO A 800 21.53 -11.09 52.80
C PRO A 800 21.65 -11.67 51.40
N VAL A 801 22.37 -11.01 50.50
CA VAL A 801 22.60 -11.51 49.12
C VAL A 801 23.38 -12.82 49.15
N LEU A 802 24.43 -12.89 49.99
CA LEU A 802 25.22 -14.08 50.13
C LEU A 802 24.40 -15.24 50.73
N LYS A 803 23.60 -15.00 51.76
CA LYS A 803 22.70 -15.97 52.33
C LYS A 803 21.69 -16.50 51.32
N TYR A 804 21.14 -15.61 50.45
CA TYR A 804 20.21 -15.98 49.39
C TYR A 804 20.88 -16.89 48.35
N LEU A 805 22.08 -16.53 47.89
CA LEU A 805 22.86 -17.38 46.97
C LEU A 805 23.21 -18.73 47.60
N MET A 806 23.69 -18.71 48.84
CA MET A 806 23.99 -19.94 49.56
C MET A 806 22.83 -20.90 49.73
N ARG A 807 21.61 -20.35 49.74
CA ARG A 807 20.42 -21.14 49.88
C ARG A 807 19.89 -21.70 48.54
N PHE A 808 19.96 -20.90 47.45
CA PHE A 808 19.25 -21.20 46.24
C PHE A 808 20.12 -21.34 44.99
N PHE A 809 21.35 -20.78 44.98
CA PHE A 809 22.17 -20.79 43.78
C PHE A 809 22.63 -22.19 43.39
N SER A 810 22.50 -22.54 42.13
CA SER A 810 22.90 -23.83 41.56
C SER A 810 23.63 -23.59 40.24
N GLY A 811 24.95 -23.39 40.37
CA GLY A 811 25.85 -23.13 39.25
C GLY A 811 26.78 -24.29 38.94
N THR A 812 27.89 -23.98 38.27
CA THR A 812 29.01 -24.89 38.05
C THR A 812 29.73 -25.19 39.36
N VAL A 813 30.48 -26.30 39.38
CA VAL A 813 31.25 -26.67 40.58
C VAL A 813 32.22 -25.55 41.01
N ALA A 814 32.89 -24.90 40.03
CA ALA A 814 33.80 -23.78 40.29
C ALA A 814 33.07 -22.57 40.90
N GLU A 815 31.90 -22.22 40.40
CA GLU A 815 31.06 -21.12 40.91
C GLU A 815 30.58 -21.39 42.35
N LEU A 816 30.14 -22.60 42.62
CA LEU A 816 29.72 -23.03 43.92
C LEU A 816 30.89 -23.05 44.93
N VAL A 817 32.09 -23.41 44.49
CA VAL A 817 33.34 -23.30 45.32
C VAL A 817 33.63 -21.87 45.66
N CYS A 818 33.58 -20.92 44.67
CA CYS A 818 33.77 -19.49 44.92
C CYS A 818 32.76 -18.97 45.97
N LEU A 819 31.50 -19.37 45.86
CA LEU A 819 30.44 -19.01 46.80
C LEU A 819 30.73 -19.59 48.20
N TRP A 820 31.17 -20.84 48.28
CA TRP A 820 31.51 -21.52 49.49
C TRP A 820 32.69 -20.87 50.22
N GLN A 821 33.72 -20.44 49.48
CA GLN A 821 34.85 -19.69 50.01
C GLN A 821 34.45 -18.33 50.58
N ALA A 822 33.57 -17.61 49.87
CA ALA A 822 33.03 -16.32 50.29
C ALA A 822 32.14 -16.39 51.53
N ALA A 823 31.48 -17.53 51.76
CA ALA A 823 30.57 -17.72 52.88
C ALA A 823 31.20 -17.65 54.27
N GLY A 824 32.53 -17.82 54.39
CA GLY A 824 33.26 -17.63 55.65
C GLY A 824 32.71 -18.46 56.81
N ASP A 825 32.25 -17.79 57.88
CA ASP A 825 31.72 -18.43 59.10
C ASP A 825 30.18 -18.71 59.04
N LEU A 826 29.51 -18.42 57.87
CA LEU A 826 28.08 -18.68 57.75
C LEU A 826 27.80 -20.20 57.68
N SER A 827 26.57 -20.61 58.05
CA SER A 827 26.14 -22.01 57.91
C SER A 827 26.10 -22.43 56.42
N ARG A 828 26.92 -23.43 56.05
CA ARG A 828 27.16 -23.83 54.67
C ARG A 828 26.55 -25.16 54.28
N GLU A 829 25.91 -25.87 55.18
CA GLU A 829 25.48 -27.27 54.98
C GLU A 829 24.69 -27.47 53.66
N SER A 830 23.70 -26.62 53.39
CA SER A 830 22.91 -26.75 52.17
C SER A 830 23.66 -26.40 50.88
N LEU A 831 24.68 -25.54 50.97
CA LEU A 831 25.56 -25.18 49.87
C LEU A 831 26.55 -26.29 49.58
N GLU A 832 27.15 -26.86 50.61
CA GLU A 832 28.07 -28.02 50.52
C GLU A 832 27.35 -29.20 49.90
N GLU A 833 26.10 -29.48 50.33
CA GLU A 833 25.29 -30.53 49.78
C GLU A 833 25.05 -30.34 48.26
N ARG A 834 24.65 -29.15 47.81
CA ARG A 834 24.48 -28.82 46.41
C ARG A 834 25.75 -28.94 45.61
N LEU A 835 26.87 -28.44 46.17
CA LEU A 835 28.18 -28.51 45.52
C LEU A 835 28.60 -29.95 45.29
N LEU A 836 28.48 -30.80 46.29
CA LEU A 836 28.79 -32.21 46.14
C LEU A 836 27.85 -32.91 45.16
N ALA A 837 26.54 -32.63 45.22
CA ALA A 837 25.55 -33.15 44.27
C ALA A 837 25.87 -32.69 42.83
N GLN A 838 26.25 -31.44 42.64
CA GLN A 838 26.62 -30.90 41.33
C GLN A 838 27.90 -31.53 40.78
N SER A 839 28.91 -31.74 41.64
CA SER A 839 30.14 -32.43 41.26
C SER A 839 29.86 -33.87 40.80
N ILE A 840 29.00 -34.59 41.53
CA ILE A 840 28.60 -35.95 41.14
C ILE A 840 27.85 -35.94 39.79
N PHE A 841 26.98 -34.96 39.57
CA PHE A 841 26.17 -34.86 38.36
C PHE A 841 26.96 -34.46 37.11
N SER A 842 27.79 -33.40 37.22
CA SER A 842 28.59 -32.89 36.11
C SER A 842 29.84 -33.73 35.82
N GLY A 843 30.30 -34.53 36.79
CA GLY A 843 31.58 -35.23 36.71
C GLY A 843 32.79 -34.33 36.90
N GLU A 844 32.60 -33.07 37.32
CA GLU A 844 33.64 -32.08 37.52
C GLU A 844 34.17 -32.13 38.95
N VAL A 845 35.48 -32.29 39.11
CA VAL A 845 36.16 -32.30 40.43
C VAL A 845 37.29 -31.27 40.41
N VAL A 846 37.14 -30.28 41.25
CA VAL A 846 38.20 -29.33 41.55
C VAL A 846 38.82 -29.66 42.88
N PRO A 847 40.11 -29.31 43.22
CA PRO A 847 40.78 -29.68 44.44
C PRO A 847 40.02 -29.33 45.72
N GLU A 848 39.31 -28.17 45.69
CA GLU A 848 38.57 -27.66 46.85
C GLU A 848 37.36 -28.53 47.23
N VAL A 849 36.82 -29.32 46.29
CA VAL A 849 35.68 -30.25 46.56
C VAL A 849 36.01 -31.26 47.62
N PHE A 850 37.25 -31.66 47.76
CA PHE A 850 37.67 -32.59 48.84
C PHE A 850 37.63 -31.90 50.20
N THR A 851 38.00 -30.62 50.28
CA THR A 851 37.89 -29.82 51.51
C THR A 851 36.41 -29.62 51.89
N VAL A 852 35.55 -29.27 50.89
CA VAL A 852 34.09 -29.19 51.08
C VAL A 852 33.54 -30.52 51.57
N PHE A 853 33.92 -31.62 50.98
CA PHE A 853 33.49 -32.94 51.41
C PHE A 853 33.88 -33.27 52.83
N ALA A 854 35.12 -32.92 53.24
CA ALA A 854 35.59 -33.14 54.61
C ALA A 854 34.74 -32.37 55.63
N GLN A 855 34.50 -31.06 55.37
CA GLN A 855 33.67 -30.20 56.24
C GLN A 855 32.22 -30.67 56.29
N TYR A 856 31.63 -30.99 55.12
CA TYR A 856 30.26 -31.52 55.06
C TYR A 856 30.06 -32.79 55.83
N LYS A 857 31.05 -33.65 55.84
CA LYS A 857 31.06 -34.87 56.64
C LYS A 857 31.15 -34.57 58.17
N GLU A 858 31.92 -33.57 58.58
CA GLU A 858 32.04 -33.11 60.00
C GLU A 858 30.72 -32.53 60.51
N HIS A 859 30.01 -31.81 59.68
CA HIS A 859 28.69 -31.24 60.03
C HIS A 859 27.52 -32.27 60.04
N ALA A 860 27.83 -33.58 60.00
CA ALA A 860 26.87 -34.65 59.96
C ALA A 860 25.86 -34.58 58.75
N GLY A 861 26.35 -34.18 57.58
CA GLY A 861 25.61 -34.03 56.33
C GLY A 861 24.84 -35.29 55.88
N ASN A 862 24.07 -35.18 54.82
CA ASN A 862 23.25 -36.28 54.33
C ASN A 862 24.09 -37.53 54.00
N LYS A 863 23.82 -38.60 54.71
CA LYS A 863 24.54 -39.86 54.57
C LYS A 863 24.48 -40.46 53.15
N GLN A 864 23.46 -40.15 52.40
CA GLN A 864 23.29 -40.63 51.04
C GLN A 864 24.28 -39.88 50.09
N ILE A 865 24.41 -38.57 50.22
CA ILE A 865 25.34 -37.77 49.40
C ILE A 865 26.78 -38.13 49.74
N ILE A 866 27.11 -38.26 51.04
CA ILE A 866 28.46 -38.70 51.47
C ILE A 866 28.79 -40.06 50.82
N ARG A 867 27.87 -40.98 50.87
CA ARG A 867 28.07 -42.30 50.24
C ARG A 867 28.14 -42.22 48.73
N ALA A 868 27.30 -41.43 48.07
CA ALA A 868 27.31 -41.27 46.64
C ALA A 868 28.64 -40.62 46.17
N PHE A 869 29.11 -39.61 46.87
CA PHE A 869 30.40 -38.97 46.57
C PHE A 869 31.56 -39.95 46.72
N LYS A 870 31.63 -40.65 47.83
CA LYS A 870 32.65 -41.67 48.06
C LYS A 870 32.66 -42.73 46.94
N LYS A 871 31.49 -43.24 46.57
CA LYS A 871 31.39 -44.20 45.47
C LYS A 871 31.80 -43.63 44.15
N TRP A 872 31.38 -42.43 43.83
CA TRP A 872 31.76 -41.75 42.59
C TRP A 872 33.25 -41.57 42.53
N MET A 873 33.88 -41.07 43.58
CA MET A 873 35.32 -40.90 43.63
C MET A 873 36.06 -42.21 43.48
N ALA A 874 35.55 -43.28 44.09
CA ALA A 874 36.12 -44.62 43.91
C ALA A 874 36.08 -45.06 42.43
N TYR A 875 34.97 -44.77 41.70
CA TYR A 875 34.89 -45.02 40.26
C TYR A 875 35.84 -44.12 39.44
N GLU A 876 35.98 -42.85 39.80
CA GLU A 876 36.89 -41.93 39.12
C GLU A 876 38.37 -42.45 39.28
N TYR A 877 38.72 -42.93 40.47
CA TYR A 877 40.03 -43.48 40.71
C TYR A 877 40.24 -44.82 39.96
N LEU A 878 39.25 -45.70 39.99
CA LEU A 878 39.38 -47.02 39.36
C LEU A 878 39.39 -46.94 37.82
N LEU A 879 38.45 -46.15 37.24
CA LEU A 879 38.19 -46.10 35.81
C LEU A 879 38.96 -45.04 35.07
N ARG A 880 39.22 -43.88 35.72
CA ARG A 880 39.85 -42.73 35.06
C ARG A 880 41.26 -42.43 35.62
N GLY A 881 41.67 -43.17 36.63
CA GLY A 881 42.99 -42.99 37.21
C GLY A 881 43.17 -41.67 37.96
N ARG A 882 42.10 -41.06 38.44
CA ARG A 882 42.16 -39.76 39.15
C ARG A 882 42.82 -39.99 40.52
N GLU A 883 43.81 -39.14 40.86
CA GLU A 883 44.41 -39.11 42.18
C GLU A 883 43.44 -38.65 43.24
N LEU A 884 43.40 -39.32 44.38
CA LEU A 884 42.54 -38.99 45.49
C LEU A 884 43.38 -38.70 46.75
N PRO A 885 42.87 -37.86 47.67
CA PRO A 885 43.50 -37.60 48.94
C PRO A 885 43.63 -38.84 49.79
N GLU A 886 44.72 -38.95 50.54
CA GLU A 886 45.02 -40.10 51.48
C GLU A 886 43.87 -40.26 52.51
N GLU A 887 43.28 -39.17 52.99
CA GLU A 887 42.23 -39.16 53.98
C GLU A 887 41.01 -39.91 53.46
N LEU A 888 40.75 -39.88 52.14
CA LEU A 888 39.62 -40.51 51.51
C LEU A 888 39.80 -42.01 51.44
N PHE A 889 41.02 -42.50 51.21
CA PHE A 889 41.39 -43.92 51.32
C PHE A 889 41.28 -44.42 52.73
N ALA A 890 41.67 -43.67 53.71
CA ALA A 890 41.49 -44.03 55.13
C ALA A 890 40.00 -44.18 55.46
N ASP A 891 39.16 -43.26 54.94
CA ASP A 891 37.70 -43.34 55.07
C ASP A 891 37.10 -44.58 54.40
N TYR A 892 37.56 -44.88 53.19
CA TYR A 892 37.13 -46.09 52.49
C TYR A 892 37.50 -47.36 53.30
N PHE A 893 38.71 -47.40 53.83
CA PHE A 893 39.16 -48.54 54.63
C PHE A 893 38.25 -48.81 55.86
N VAL A 894 37.89 -47.79 56.60
CA VAL A 894 37.01 -47.86 57.74
C VAL A 894 35.58 -48.27 57.33
N ASP A 895 35.08 -47.73 56.22
CA ASP A 895 33.70 -47.99 55.75
C ASP A 895 33.56 -49.43 55.26
N VAL A 896 34.51 -49.92 54.51
CA VAL A 896 34.50 -51.29 53.94
C VAL A 896 34.57 -52.35 55.04
N GLN A 897 35.30 -52.07 56.13
CA GLN A 897 35.31 -52.95 57.33
C GLN A 897 33.93 -53.07 57.97
N LYS A 898 33.10 -52.03 57.96
CA LYS A 898 31.72 -52.04 58.47
C LYS A 898 30.71 -52.63 57.54
N LYS A 899 30.81 -52.29 56.28
CA LYS A 899 29.94 -52.79 55.25
C LYS A 899 30.67 -52.85 53.91
N GLU A 900 30.80 -54.00 53.32
CA GLU A 900 31.43 -54.22 52.04
C GLU A 900 30.71 -53.46 50.94
N ASP A 901 31.41 -52.49 50.31
CA ASP A 901 30.98 -51.71 49.15
C ASP A 901 32.06 -51.90 48.08
N MET A 902 31.68 -52.56 46.98
CA MET A 902 32.61 -53.07 46.00
C MET A 902 33.52 -51.95 45.39
N PRO A 903 33.00 -50.81 44.88
CA PRO A 903 33.86 -49.77 44.35
C PRO A 903 34.85 -49.21 45.32
N CYS A 904 34.44 -48.97 46.58
CA CYS A 904 35.32 -48.48 47.65
C CYS A 904 36.35 -49.55 48.03
N LEU A 905 35.95 -50.84 48.14
CA LEU A 905 36.86 -51.95 48.38
C LEU A 905 37.98 -52.06 47.33
N LEU A 906 37.57 -52.00 46.04
CA LEU A 906 38.53 -52.09 44.94
C LEU A 906 39.48 -50.86 44.93
N ALA A 907 38.98 -49.66 45.24
CA ALA A 907 39.77 -48.49 45.34
C ALA A 907 40.81 -48.60 46.46
N VAL A 908 40.42 -49.06 47.64
CA VAL A 908 41.35 -49.33 48.76
C VAL A 908 42.38 -50.34 48.35
N LEU A 909 41.99 -51.47 47.78
CA LEU A 909 42.93 -52.53 47.39
C LEU A 909 43.90 -51.99 46.28
N LYS A 910 43.45 -51.28 45.30
CA LYS A 910 44.29 -50.67 44.23
C LYS A 910 45.24 -49.65 44.82
N HIS A 911 44.81 -48.81 45.79
CA HIS A 911 45.69 -47.87 46.49
C HIS A 911 46.74 -48.62 47.37
N MET A 912 46.31 -49.60 48.13
CA MET A 912 47.23 -50.42 48.95
C MET A 912 48.29 -51.16 48.12
N SER A 913 47.84 -51.56 46.88
CA SER A 913 48.79 -52.29 46.00
C SER A 913 49.96 -51.40 45.62
N GLY A 914 49.79 -50.05 45.53
CA GLY A 914 50.82 -49.06 45.23
C GLY A 914 51.73 -48.66 46.38
N LYS A 915 51.36 -48.93 47.62
CA LYS A 915 52.18 -48.61 48.79
C LYS A 915 53.41 -49.45 48.79
N ALA A 916 54.54 -48.90 49.22
CA ALA A 916 55.81 -49.63 49.36
C ALA A 916 55.72 -50.71 50.40
N GLU A 917 55.18 -50.41 51.60
CA GLU A 917 54.96 -51.36 52.71
C GLU A 917 53.54 -51.20 53.23
N LEU A 918 52.93 -52.32 53.69
CA LEU A 918 51.58 -52.36 54.25
C LEU A 918 51.75 -52.56 55.82
N SER A 919 50.89 -51.92 56.59
CA SER A 919 50.72 -52.21 57.98
C SER A 919 50.14 -53.65 58.13
N GLU A 920 50.29 -54.23 59.33
CA GLU A 920 49.84 -55.62 59.62
C GLU A 920 48.34 -55.77 59.44
N GLU A 921 47.52 -54.69 59.72
CA GLU A 921 46.11 -54.67 59.50
C GLU A 921 45.76 -54.57 58.00
N GLU A 922 46.44 -53.71 57.23
CA GLU A 922 46.26 -53.55 55.79
C GLU A 922 46.65 -54.83 55.06
N ALA A 923 47.72 -55.48 55.46
CA ALA A 923 48.17 -56.75 54.85
C ALA A 923 47.13 -57.88 55.08
N LYS A 924 46.61 -58.04 56.31
CA LYS A 924 45.52 -59.03 56.57
C LYS A 924 44.26 -58.71 55.85
N PHE A 925 43.89 -57.42 55.71
CA PHE A 925 42.70 -56.93 54.96
C PHE A 925 42.85 -57.23 53.44
N ALA A 926 43.96 -56.87 52.87
CA ALA A 926 44.30 -57.13 51.50
C ALA A 926 44.33 -58.62 51.16
N ASP A 927 45.00 -59.43 52.00
CA ASP A 927 45.09 -60.84 51.79
C ASP A 927 43.70 -61.54 51.82
N TYR A 928 42.88 -61.19 52.77
CA TYR A 928 41.48 -61.70 52.84
C TYR A 928 40.65 -61.32 51.65
N HIS A 929 40.63 -60.04 51.25
CA HIS A 929 39.73 -59.55 50.22
C HIS A 929 40.23 -59.90 48.81
N VAL A 930 41.52 -59.84 48.54
CA VAL A 930 42.10 -60.31 47.29
C VAL A 930 41.84 -61.78 47.07
N GLY A 931 42.01 -62.66 48.12
CA GLY A 931 41.68 -64.04 48.05
C GLY A 931 40.19 -64.27 47.75
N LYS A 932 39.27 -63.58 48.44
CA LYS A 932 37.85 -63.68 48.25
C LYS A 932 37.41 -63.21 46.83
N LEU A 933 37.96 -62.16 46.32
CA LEU A 933 37.66 -61.64 44.97
C LEU A 933 38.24 -62.62 43.91
N TYR A 934 39.38 -63.14 44.11
CA TYR A 934 40.01 -64.15 43.25
C TYR A 934 39.10 -65.41 43.14
N ASP A 935 38.58 -65.93 44.24
CA ASP A 935 37.61 -67.03 44.21
C ASP A 935 36.36 -66.70 43.45
N GLN A 936 35.96 -65.43 43.37
CA GLN A 936 34.84 -64.92 42.63
C GLN A 936 35.20 -64.63 41.13
N LYS A 937 36.37 -64.98 40.71
CA LYS A 937 36.95 -64.73 39.40
C LYS A 937 37.02 -63.21 39.02
N MET A 938 37.08 -62.38 40.03
CA MET A 938 37.33 -60.90 39.90
C MET A 938 38.85 -60.65 40.04
N ILE A 939 39.56 -60.73 38.95
CA ILE A 939 41.01 -60.60 38.93
C ILE A 939 41.37 -59.29 38.20
N PHE A 940 42.18 -58.47 38.88
CA PHE A 940 42.59 -57.15 38.33
C PHE A 940 44.10 -57.10 38.14
N ALA A 941 44.56 -56.34 37.16
CA ALA A 941 45.99 -56.21 36.87
C ALA A 941 46.83 -55.73 38.06
N PHE A 942 46.28 -54.87 38.93
CA PHE A 942 46.96 -54.32 40.06
C PHE A 942 47.24 -55.38 41.18
N TYR A 943 46.68 -56.59 41.14
CA TYR A 943 46.97 -57.61 42.13
C TYR A 943 48.42 -58.04 42.15
N ARG A 944 49.11 -57.96 41.03
CA ARG A 944 50.56 -58.25 40.94
C ARG A 944 51.41 -57.29 41.77
N ASN A 945 50.98 -56.10 42.04
CA ASN A 945 51.69 -55.11 42.88
C ASN A 945 51.66 -55.46 44.31
N PHE A 946 50.92 -56.47 44.75
CA PHE A 946 50.96 -57.05 46.09
C PHE A 946 52.07 -58.12 46.26
N TYR A 947 52.85 -58.44 45.25
CA TYR A 947 53.95 -59.38 45.32
C TYR A 947 54.88 -59.03 46.45
N GLY A 948 55.14 -59.99 47.33
CA GLY A 948 56.01 -59.84 48.55
C GLY A 948 55.32 -59.12 49.72
N LYS A 949 54.01 -58.68 49.55
CA LYS A 949 53.26 -57.95 50.59
C LYS A 949 52.13 -58.80 51.23
N ILE A 950 51.54 -59.70 50.43
CA ILE A 950 50.48 -60.61 50.85
C ILE A 950 50.68 -61.97 50.18
N SER A 951 49.93 -63.01 50.64
CA SER A 951 50.00 -64.35 50.02
C SER A 951 49.11 -64.37 48.71
N LEU A 952 49.72 -64.29 47.57
CA LEU A 952 49.05 -64.24 46.29
C LEU A 952 48.92 -65.69 45.73
N PRO A 953 47.79 -66.05 45.09
CA PRO A 953 47.67 -67.28 44.29
C PRO A 953 48.74 -67.41 43.20
N GLU A 954 49.38 -68.59 43.01
CA GLU A 954 50.48 -68.76 42.05
C GLU A 954 50.06 -68.30 40.64
N HIS A 955 48.82 -68.56 40.23
CA HIS A 955 48.29 -68.14 38.92
C HIS A 955 48.27 -66.59 38.67
N VAL A 956 48.15 -65.76 39.70
CA VAL A 956 48.20 -64.33 39.56
C VAL A 956 49.64 -63.87 39.18
N LEU A 957 50.67 -64.61 39.64
CA LEU A 957 52.08 -64.32 39.36
C LEU A 957 52.53 -64.77 37.96
N ASP A 958 52.04 -66.00 37.57
CA ASP A 958 52.43 -66.63 36.32
C ASP A 958 51.71 -66.13 35.05
N GLN A 959 50.68 -65.31 35.21
CA GLN A 959 49.87 -64.80 34.07
C GLN A 959 50.09 -63.32 33.86
N VAL A 960 49.99 -62.85 32.60
CA VAL A 960 49.99 -61.48 32.24
C VAL A 960 48.53 -61.04 32.01
N TYR A 961 48.12 -59.99 32.68
CA TYR A 961 46.78 -59.47 32.60
C TYR A 961 46.76 -58.24 31.70
N VAL A 962 45.93 -58.32 30.62
CA VAL A 962 45.61 -57.16 29.77
C VAL A 962 44.31 -56.59 30.29
N GLU A 963 44.34 -55.34 30.72
CA GLU A 963 43.19 -54.63 31.26
C GLU A 963 42.79 -53.50 30.30
N TYR A 964 41.49 -53.36 30.08
CA TYR A 964 40.91 -52.28 29.25
C TYR A 964 39.63 -51.73 29.88
N ILE A 965 39.49 -50.43 29.86
CA ILE A 965 38.30 -49.78 30.39
C ILE A 965 37.44 -49.37 29.23
N ALA A 966 36.19 -49.89 29.15
CA ALA A 966 35.16 -49.61 28.15
C ALA A 966 33.81 -49.47 28.84
N ASN A 967 32.78 -49.12 28.05
CA ASN A 967 31.43 -49.16 28.55
C ASN A 967 31.06 -50.60 29.01
N PRO A 968 30.50 -50.79 30.23
CA PRO A 968 30.12 -52.11 30.72
C PRO A 968 29.31 -52.95 29.80
N ASP A 969 28.50 -52.37 28.95
CA ASP A 969 27.60 -53.02 28.01
C ASP A 969 28.25 -53.41 26.65
N HIS A 970 29.50 -52.99 26.42
CA HIS A 970 30.24 -53.34 25.21
C HIS A 970 30.95 -54.67 25.32
N ASP A 971 30.84 -55.47 24.27
CA ASP A 971 31.67 -56.66 24.10
C ASP A 971 33.04 -56.25 23.55
N VAL A 972 34.07 -56.37 24.37
CA VAL A 972 35.44 -56.00 23.97
C VAL A 972 36.12 -57.23 23.43
N ALA A 973 36.55 -57.23 22.19
CA ALA A 973 37.38 -58.25 21.57
C ALA A 973 38.84 -57.84 21.54
N LEU A 974 39.73 -58.73 22.03
CA LEU A 974 41.16 -58.56 22.00
C LEU A 974 41.76 -59.40 20.90
N HIS A 975 42.34 -58.76 19.92
CA HIS A 975 43.12 -59.39 18.88
C HIS A 975 44.60 -59.52 19.33
N TYR A 976 45.06 -60.68 19.54
CA TYR A 976 46.40 -60.87 20.10
C TYR A 976 47.24 -61.87 19.29
N ARG A 977 48.51 -61.77 19.46
CA ARG A 977 49.48 -62.81 19.03
C ARG A 977 50.62 -62.89 20.02
N ILE A 978 51.01 -64.13 20.29
CA ILE A 978 52.17 -64.44 21.10
C ILE A 978 53.27 -64.93 20.15
N TYR A 979 54.48 -64.38 20.28
CA TYR A 979 55.57 -64.68 19.37
C TYR A 979 56.93 -64.70 20.06
N VAL A 980 57.87 -65.51 19.51
CA VAL A 980 59.25 -65.57 19.92
C VAL A 980 60.10 -65.06 18.74
N GLY A 981 61.03 -64.16 18.94
CA GLY A 981 61.94 -63.63 17.91
C GLY A 981 61.24 -62.83 16.79
N ALA A 982 61.63 -63.15 15.47
CA ALA A 982 61.15 -62.37 14.33
C ALA A 982 59.85 -62.91 13.66
N ASP A 983 59.38 -64.08 13.95
CA ASP A 983 58.25 -64.72 13.32
C ASP A 983 56.92 -64.27 13.95
N LYS A 984 56.24 -63.39 13.24
CA LYS A 984 55.02 -62.71 13.71
C LYS A 984 53.77 -63.46 13.14
N GLY A 985 53.37 -64.57 13.76
CA GLY A 985 52.15 -65.27 13.34
C GLY A 985 50.89 -64.45 13.13
N LYS A 986 49.77 -65.06 12.76
CA LYS A 986 48.47 -64.37 12.60
C LYS A 986 47.88 -63.97 13.98
N TYR A 987 47.09 -62.87 13.99
CA TYR A 987 46.36 -62.52 15.20
C TYR A 987 45.22 -63.50 15.45
N ALA A 988 45.09 -63.95 16.68
CA ALA A 988 43.92 -64.63 17.20
C ALA A 988 43.01 -63.65 17.93
N GLU A 989 41.70 -63.89 17.90
CA GLU A 989 40.71 -63.09 18.59
C GLU A 989 40.21 -63.83 19.83
N VAL A 990 40.08 -63.08 20.93
CA VAL A 990 39.49 -63.55 22.17
C VAL A 990 38.68 -62.45 22.84
N LYS A 991 37.51 -62.81 23.42
CA LYS A 991 36.65 -61.86 24.14
C LYS A 991 37.27 -61.58 25.52
N MET A 992 37.31 -60.34 25.89
CA MET A 992 37.68 -59.92 27.24
C MET A 992 36.49 -60.03 28.20
N HIS A 993 36.74 -60.32 29.45
CA HIS A 993 35.71 -60.43 30.47
C HIS A 993 35.53 -59.09 31.23
N ASN A 994 34.29 -58.57 31.27
CA ASN A 994 33.99 -57.46 32.15
C ASN A 994 34.02 -57.97 33.61
N VAL A 995 35.07 -57.60 34.32
CA VAL A 995 35.27 -58.03 35.69
C VAL A 995 34.53 -57.14 36.66
N PHE A 996 34.52 -55.79 36.42
CA PHE A 996 33.80 -54.83 37.23
C PHE A 996 33.60 -53.50 36.50
N ALA A 997 32.34 -53.06 36.38
CA ALA A 997 31.94 -51.68 35.92
C ALA A 997 32.67 -51.22 34.65
N GLY A 998 32.90 -52.08 33.68
CA GLY A 998 33.60 -51.77 32.43
C GLY A 998 35.12 -51.94 32.46
N ILE A 999 35.68 -52.52 33.53
CA ILE A 999 37.05 -53.02 33.55
C ILE A 999 37.05 -54.42 32.95
N HIS A 1000 37.50 -54.50 31.73
CA HIS A 1000 37.62 -55.73 30.99
C HIS A 1000 39.02 -56.27 31.14
N VAL A 1001 39.17 -57.55 31.52
CA VAL A 1001 40.44 -58.21 31.76
C VAL A 1001 40.53 -59.49 30.91
N ARG A 1002 41.71 -59.76 30.40
CA ARG A 1002 42.08 -61.05 29.81
C ARG A 1002 43.45 -61.45 30.25
N GLU A 1003 43.61 -62.73 30.72
CA GLU A 1003 44.82 -63.34 31.18
C GLU A 1003 45.54 -64.08 30.04
N PHE A 1004 46.84 -64.07 30.08
CA PHE A 1004 47.71 -64.85 29.17
C PHE A 1004 48.88 -65.49 29.98
N VAL A 1005 49.15 -66.73 29.66
CA VAL A 1005 50.39 -67.36 30.10
C VAL A 1005 51.46 -67.10 29.03
N LEU A 1006 52.54 -66.52 29.45
CA LEU A 1006 53.72 -66.23 28.59
C LEU A 1006 54.91 -66.96 29.16
N PHE A 1007 55.60 -67.73 28.30
CA PHE A 1007 56.86 -68.37 28.66
C PHE A 1007 58.03 -67.43 28.48
N GLU A 1008 59.20 -67.78 28.99
CA GLU A 1008 60.44 -67.02 28.90
C GLU A 1008 60.75 -66.79 27.43
N ASP A 1009 61.01 -65.59 26.99
CA ASP A 1009 61.23 -65.09 25.62
C ASP A 1009 59.93 -64.90 24.78
N GLU A 1010 58.73 -65.16 25.24
CA GLU A 1010 57.48 -64.89 24.54
C GLU A 1010 57.04 -63.42 24.76
N ARG A 1011 56.60 -62.82 23.67
CA ARG A 1011 56.06 -61.45 23.66
C ARG A 1011 54.63 -61.45 23.22
N LEU A 1012 53.75 -60.73 23.92
CA LEU A 1012 52.36 -60.47 23.61
C LEU A 1012 52.23 -59.17 22.85
N LEU A 1013 51.73 -59.22 21.63
CA LEU A 1013 51.32 -58.03 20.90
C LEU A 1013 49.80 -58.09 20.68
N TYR A 1014 49.11 -57.05 21.00
CA TYR A 1014 47.66 -57.00 20.94
C TYR A 1014 47.12 -55.62 20.52
N TYR A 1015 45.91 -55.65 19.93
CA TYR A 1015 45.05 -54.47 19.74
C TYR A 1015 43.60 -54.84 20.07
N ARG A 1016 42.74 -53.91 20.21
CA ARG A 1016 41.39 -54.08 20.71
C ARG A 1016 40.37 -53.57 19.68
N THR A 1017 39.18 -54.19 19.65
CA THR A 1017 37.97 -53.76 18.94
C THR A 1017 36.81 -53.78 19.92
N LEU A 1018 35.91 -52.76 19.72
CA LEU A 1018 34.68 -52.61 20.50
C LEU A 1018 33.53 -53.12 19.69
#